data_2002514ec03eba01c1b7f08c39e4d4c6
#
_entry.id   2002514ec03eba01c1b7f08c39e4d4c6
#
_cell.length_a   1.000
_cell.length_b   1.000
_cell.length_c   1.000
_cell.angle_alpha   90.00
_cell.angle_beta   90.00
_cell.angle_gamma   90.00
#
_symmetry.space_group_name_H-M   'P 1'
#
loop_
_entity.id
_entity.type
_entity.pdbx_description
1 polymer ?
#
loop_
_entity_poly.entity_id
_entity_poly.type
_entity_poly.pdbx_seq_one_letter_code
_entity_poly.pdbx_strand_id
1 'polypeptide(L)'
;MCVCVGGTRPFAATTMSSSTFHVDSTSVVLIGLLAVLLLYAKFHRQYNQPLLHPLILQRQSDASAVRMPKESPSYRNVNAPLGLDLAMRPHRNAPTIATMLARGVDEGTSALTRRVLDASLSNEEIRTQAALFLSGVQVMLQTDRPTIVVCGFINSSRSLTALLASALVGSQSNYGGGTQTYVVPPGEPPSSMPSDVDLSKTAVVCLDAPLLPMLTRAGLVIANENSDLQGTKCVGWDDVLGQATVDQAPPVVDTTRLSNAELDRLGTSVFASFWDARNAWVQVTETSMTSGVTAWLSQFPVDAIPQKGDVMLTDLMYARAVPAPVYVTLLLAGLYTGAGLAMEPSVELVSTIKTLHPTLLYVGTSGAQYLEQSVWMPSVGSLLWPLMRRMNMDLIRNGIFPKDKLLDKLVCKRVRDTLGMDQVRATIVAGDGSAAEQSLVDSLRLYLGVPVMHSYVPQRMECHHQPSLVTAPVCTSNLYDLQAFAPQLVHDDSARCLPAHVGPPSVSLEIKLVDDTPAVRAHSSVIQRLREDGNHDDPIGEVYVRGYTVSQTGHDDTNISPWHATGDVALVRTNGTFVVIAPHGAKEAGVMPNTMTSTEASNLLAQRFRDNASSGMPPRRTSGARIASSAPAMLAMLLFLVGCVDARHMMIMAPLHHEPRMHMLSRRAKDDTDPKTNTTMVNLAFQGIMAMQRASWEHGVLQSAMIEYSYPQWSMFKRSDHGDLFPPAKSVPSDQVPNDLIKLAQSSVDGQDRQGRLATVITGDEDMDQGASMDSASCGEGVLLAAWVYEGFPNQAPDSHGYYGPAAAKQLRYLLKNVTRTPTGAISQRASPKQVQLWSDSAYMGPPFLAYYGWVTQNQSLVQMAFDEL
;
A
#
# COMPACT_ATOMS: atom_id res chain seq x y z
N MET A 1 68.76 -28.56 -55.34
CA MET A 1 69.73 -29.67 -55.06
C MET A 1 69.43 -30.19 -53.66
N CYS A 2 69.21 -31.50 -53.53
CA CYS A 2 69.08 -32.39 -52.39
C CYS A 2 67.87 -32.11 -51.43
N VAL A 3 66.78 -32.84 -51.46
CA VAL A 3 66.49 -34.26 -51.17
C VAL A 3 67.01 -34.78 -49.84
N CYS A 4 66.03 -35.06 -48.93
CA CYS A 4 65.95 -36.19 -47.99
C CYS A 4 64.60 -36.06 -47.29
N VAL A 5 63.62 -36.84 -47.59
CA VAL A 5 63.21 -38.21 -47.29
C VAL A 5 63.36 -38.55 -45.79
N GLY A 6 62.25 -38.83 -45.18
CA GLY A 6 62.31 -39.75 -44.08
C GLY A 6 61.23 -39.60 -43.04
N GLY A 7 60.28 -40.53 -43.02
CA GLY A 7 59.74 -41.04 -41.78
C GLY A 7 58.36 -40.65 -41.36
N THR A 8 57.35 -41.18 -42.01
CA THR A 8 55.99 -41.29 -41.42
C THR A 8 56.02 -42.33 -40.28
N ARG A 9 55.88 -41.92 -39.05
CA ARG A 9 55.47 -42.80 -37.95
C ARG A 9 53.94 -42.80 -37.90
N PRO A 10 53.28 -43.93 -37.81
CA PRO A 10 51.81 -43.98 -37.66
C PRO A 10 51.46 -43.52 -36.22
N PHE A 11 50.60 -42.55 -36.17
CA PHE A 11 49.93 -42.23 -34.94
C PHE A 11 49.08 -43.44 -34.48
N ALA A 12 49.47 -44.01 -33.36
CA ALA A 12 48.67 -45.05 -32.69
C ALA A 12 47.33 -44.41 -32.33
N ALA A 13 46.26 -44.90 -32.88
CA ALA A 13 44.91 -44.59 -32.48
C ALA A 13 44.75 -45.06 -31.03
N THR A 14 44.81 -44.15 -30.09
CA THR A 14 44.37 -44.43 -28.73
C THR A 14 42.86 -44.62 -28.79
N THR A 15 42.45 -45.89 -28.78
CA THR A 15 41.06 -46.24 -28.52
C THR A 15 40.65 -45.66 -27.19
N MET A 16 39.85 -44.59 -27.23
CA MET A 16 39.12 -44.15 -26.04
C MET A 16 38.27 -45.33 -25.58
N SER A 17 38.66 -45.94 -24.46
CA SER A 17 37.81 -46.88 -23.75
C SER A 17 36.52 -46.18 -23.46
N SER A 18 35.43 -46.67 -24.01
CA SER A 18 34.08 -46.26 -23.57
C SER A 18 33.96 -46.58 -22.09
N SER A 19 34.18 -45.59 -21.21
CA SER A 19 33.81 -45.72 -19.82
C SER A 19 32.30 -45.89 -19.78
N THR A 20 31.85 -47.11 -19.71
CA THR A 20 30.45 -47.43 -19.40
C THR A 20 30.20 -46.81 -18.00
N PHE A 21 29.36 -45.81 -17.96
CA PHE A 21 28.84 -45.26 -16.68
C PHE A 21 28.17 -46.44 -15.98
N HIS A 22 28.82 -46.99 -14.95
CA HIS A 22 28.20 -47.94 -14.05
C HIS A 22 27.29 -47.19 -13.11
N VAL A 23 25.97 -47.23 -13.35
CA VAL A 23 24.96 -46.73 -12.43
C VAL A 23 24.80 -47.79 -11.33
N ASP A 24 25.45 -47.56 -10.21
CA ASP A 24 25.27 -48.39 -9.01
C ASP A 24 24.06 -47.91 -8.17
N SER A 25 23.69 -48.68 -7.17
CA SER A 25 22.59 -48.35 -6.28
C SER A 25 22.78 -46.98 -5.59
N THR A 26 24.02 -46.54 -5.34
CA THR A 26 24.36 -45.26 -4.71
C THR A 26 24.09 -44.13 -5.69
N SER A 27 24.44 -44.29 -6.96
CA SER A 27 24.14 -43.32 -8.04
C SER A 27 22.64 -43.14 -8.22
N VAL A 28 21.85 -44.21 -8.17
CA VAL A 28 20.37 -44.13 -8.27
C VAL A 28 19.79 -43.36 -7.08
N VAL A 29 20.27 -43.61 -5.85
CA VAL A 29 19.82 -42.87 -4.65
C VAL A 29 20.22 -41.39 -4.73
N LEU A 30 21.44 -41.06 -5.18
CA LEU A 30 21.90 -39.69 -5.34
C LEU A 30 21.12 -38.94 -6.42
N ILE A 31 20.82 -39.55 -7.55
CA ILE A 31 20.00 -38.98 -8.63
C ILE A 31 18.57 -38.76 -8.12
N GLY A 32 18.01 -39.72 -7.37
CA GLY A 32 16.72 -39.60 -6.74
C GLY A 32 16.65 -38.46 -5.74
N LEU A 33 17.64 -38.34 -4.87
CA LEU A 33 17.78 -37.22 -3.92
C LEU A 33 17.92 -35.87 -4.63
N LEU A 34 18.73 -35.79 -5.67
CA LEU A 34 18.91 -34.59 -6.48
C LEU A 34 17.58 -34.20 -7.19
N ALA A 35 16.88 -35.17 -7.74
CA ALA A 35 15.57 -34.93 -8.36
C ALA A 35 14.54 -34.43 -7.33
N VAL A 36 14.51 -34.99 -6.13
CA VAL A 36 13.67 -34.52 -5.01
C VAL A 36 14.07 -33.11 -4.58
N LEU A 37 15.35 -32.81 -4.46
CA LEU A 37 15.86 -31.48 -4.12
C LEU A 37 15.52 -30.44 -5.21
N LEU A 38 15.66 -30.78 -6.48
CA LEU A 38 15.31 -29.90 -7.59
C LEU A 38 13.79 -29.67 -7.68
N LEU A 39 12.99 -30.69 -7.49
CA LEU A 39 11.53 -30.58 -7.37
C LEU A 39 11.16 -29.71 -6.16
N TYR A 40 11.77 -29.94 -5.00
CA TYR A 40 11.57 -29.14 -3.80
C TYR A 40 11.97 -27.68 -4.05
N ALA A 41 13.15 -27.42 -4.63
CA ALA A 41 13.60 -26.06 -4.93
C ALA A 41 12.66 -25.36 -5.92
N LYS A 42 12.20 -26.07 -6.96
CA LYS A 42 11.23 -25.54 -7.94
C LYS A 42 9.89 -25.23 -7.27
N PHE A 43 9.34 -26.16 -6.48
CA PHE A 43 8.10 -25.95 -5.76
C PHE A 43 8.26 -24.84 -4.70
N HIS A 44 9.34 -24.85 -3.92
CA HIS A 44 9.62 -23.81 -2.94
C HIS A 44 9.72 -22.42 -3.57
N ARG A 45 10.42 -22.28 -4.68
CA ARG A 45 10.56 -21.01 -5.40
C ARG A 45 9.23 -20.54 -6.01
N GLN A 46 8.41 -21.44 -6.51
CA GLN A 46 7.13 -21.11 -7.14
C GLN A 46 6.02 -20.79 -6.13
N TYR A 47 6.04 -21.44 -4.93
CA TYR A 47 5.00 -21.28 -3.91
C TYR A 47 5.37 -20.25 -2.81
N ASN A 48 6.60 -19.78 -2.76
CA ASN A 48 7.06 -18.83 -1.73
C ASN A 48 7.49 -17.48 -2.32
N GLN A 49 6.86 -17.05 -3.41
CA GLN A 49 7.05 -15.70 -3.93
C GLN A 49 6.21 -14.72 -3.10
N PRO A 50 6.76 -13.57 -2.73
CA PRO A 50 5.97 -12.51 -2.10
C PRO A 50 4.92 -11.98 -3.09
N LEU A 51 3.77 -11.51 -2.58
CA LEU A 51 2.68 -10.97 -3.40
C LEU A 51 3.10 -9.76 -4.22
N LEU A 52 3.92 -8.90 -3.63
CA LEU A 52 4.54 -7.77 -4.31
C LEU A 52 6.05 -7.85 -4.18
N HIS A 53 6.74 -7.39 -5.21
CA HIS A 53 8.19 -7.24 -5.13
C HIS A 53 8.51 -6.20 -4.02
N PRO A 54 9.43 -6.50 -3.08
CA PRO A 54 9.73 -5.61 -1.96
C PRO A 54 10.08 -4.17 -2.38
N LEU A 55 10.69 -3.96 -3.53
CA LEU A 55 11.01 -2.63 -4.06
C LEU A 55 9.77 -1.75 -4.27
N ILE A 56 8.62 -2.32 -4.65
CA ILE A 56 7.38 -1.56 -4.83
C ILE A 56 6.88 -1.01 -3.49
N LEU A 57 7.06 -1.79 -2.42
CA LEU A 57 6.62 -1.42 -1.08
C LEU A 57 7.59 -0.46 -0.37
N GLN A 58 8.76 -0.23 -0.96
CA GLN A 58 9.76 0.65 -0.35
C GLN A 58 9.43 2.13 -0.48
N ARG A 59 8.69 2.56 -1.51
CA ARG A 59 8.23 3.94 -1.66
C ARG A 59 6.78 3.97 -2.09
N GLN A 60 5.91 4.32 -1.16
CA GLN A 60 4.47 4.38 -1.38
C GLN A 60 3.93 5.81 -1.42
N SER A 61 4.71 6.79 -0.93
CA SER A 61 4.38 8.21 -1.04
C SER A 61 5.52 9.00 -1.66
N ASP A 62 5.15 10.08 -2.34
CA ASP A 62 6.06 11.12 -2.81
C ASP A 62 6.01 12.30 -1.82
N ALA A 63 7.16 12.83 -1.44
CA ALA A 63 7.29 13.86 -0.41
C ALA A 63 7.82 15.17 -1.01
N SER A 64 7.24 16.32 -0.61
CA SER A 64 7.70 17.62 -1.07
C SER A 64 9.12 17.93 -0.58
N ALA A 65 9.91 18.56 -1.45
CA ALA A 65 11.27 18.98 -1.10
C ALA A 65 11.33 20.13 -0.07
N VAL A 66 10.23 20.86 0.08
CA VAL A 66 10.14 22.05 0.95
C VAL A 66 9.05 21.84 1.98
N ARG A 67 9.34 22.25 3.24
CA ARG A 67 8.40 22.24 4.35
C ARG A 67 8.49 23.54 5.14
N MET A 68 7.42 23.90 5.83
CA MET A 68 7.45 24.98 6.81
C MET A 68 8.06 24.50 8.14
N PRO A 69 8.60 25.38 8.97
CA PRO A 69 9.05 25.01 10.31
C PRO A 69 7.91 24.33 11.10
N LYS A 70 8.25 23.26 11.82
CA LYS A 70 7.30 22.43 12.60
C LYS A 70 6.27 21.65 11.74
N GLU A 71 6.48 21.55 10.45
CA GLU A 71 5.67 20.73 9.57
C GLU A 71 6.54 19.64 8.91
N SER A 72 5.95 18.51 8.64
CA SER A 72 6.57 17.52 7.75
C SER A 72 6.52 18.01 6.29
N PRO A 73 7.21 17.36 5.35
CA PRO A 73 6.88 17.47 3.94
C PRO A 73 5.40 17.17 3.68
N SER A 74 4.84 17.68 2.58
CA SER A 74 3.55 17.22 2.06
C SER A 74 3.75 15.90 1.34
N TYR A 75 2.91 14.92 1.63
CA TYR A 75 2.95 13.58 1.06
C TYR A 75 1.80 13.37 0.10
N ARG A 76 2.10 12.78 -1.06
CA ARG A 76 1.13 12.32 -2.06
C ARG A 76 1.34 10.85 -2.36
N ASN A 77 0.31 10.20 -2.87
CA ASN A 77 0.43 8.84 -3.40
C ASN A 77 1.41 8.81 -4.58
N VAL A 78 2.24 7.78 -4.68
CA VAL A 78 3.17 7.60 -5.82
C VAL A 78 2.46 7.51 -7.18
N ASN A 79 1.17 7.13 -7.20
CA ASN A 79 0.36 7.10 -8.42
C ASN A 79 -0.20 8.49 -8.83
N ALA A 80 -0.11 9.48 -7.94
CA ALA A 80 -0.44 10.88 -8.20
C ALA A 80 0.67 11.77 -7.59
N PRO A 81 1.93 11.67 -8.08
CA PRO A 81 3.08 12.29 -7.47
C PRO A 81 3.04 13.81 -7.56
N LEU A 82 3.93 14.45 -6.81
CA LEU A 82 4.13 15.91 -6.89
C LEU A 82 4.46 16.34 -8.33
N GLY A 83 3.85 17.47 -8.74
CA GLY A 83 3.99 17.97 -10.11
C GLY A 83 2.91 17.49 -11.09
N LEU A 84 2.08 16.54 -10.70
CA LEU A 84 0.85 16.17 -11.41
C LEU A 84 -0.38 16.63 -10.64
N ASP A 85 -1.51 16.78 -11.34
CA ASP A 85 -2.78 17.06 -10.70
C ASP A 85 -3.25 15.86 -9.86
N LEU A 86 -3.95 16.14 -8.76
CA LEU A 86 -4.63 15.12 -7.99
C LEU A 86 -5.75 14.48 -8.81
N ALA A 87 -6.02 13.20 -8.58
CA ALA A 87 -7.07 12.49 -9.30
C ALA A 87 -8.46 13.00 -8.88
N MET A 88 -9.22 13.49 -9.84
CA MET A 88 -10.49 14.19 -9.62
C MET A 88 -11.71 13.31 -9.93
N ARG A 89 -11.58 12.36 -10.85
CA ARG A 89 -12.69 11.55 -11.38
C ARG A 89 -12.19 10.24 -11.98
N PRO A 90 -13.01 9.18 -11.98
CA PRO A 90 -12.56 7.86 -12.44
C PRO A 90 -12.32 7.81 -13.95
N HIS A 91 -12.95 8.71 -14.71
CA HIS A 91 -12.73 8.87 -16.15
C HIS A 91 -12.99 10.31 -16.55
N ARG A 92 -12.26 10.80 -17.57
CA ARG A 92 -12.40 12.18 -18.08
C ARG A 92 -13.86 12.58 -18.33
N ASN A 93 -14.64 11.69 -18.94
CA ASN A 93 -16.04 11.92 -19.31
C ASN A 93 -17.05 11.59 -18.21
N ALA A 94 -16.61 11.49 -16.95
CA ALA A 94 -17.45 11.22 -15.78
C ALA A 94 -17.30 12.32 -14.71
N PRO A 95 -17.63 13.60 -15.03
CA PRO A 95 -17.48 14.71 -14.10
C PRO A 95 -18.59 14.80 -13.05
N THR A 96 -19.72 14.12 -13.27
CA THR A 96 -20.85 14.06 -12.34
C THR A 96 -21.27 12.62 -12.08
N ILE A 97 -22.02 12.39 -10.99
CA ILE A 97 -22.56 11.07 -10.65
C ILE A 97 -23.47 10.56 -11.79
N ALA A 98 -24.29 11.44 -12.38
CA ALA A 98 -25.15 11.06 -13.51
C ALA A 98 -24.37 10.53 -14.69
N THR A 99 -23.32 11.24 -15.11
CA THR A 99 -22.45 10.83 -16.24
C THR A 99 -21.63 9.59 -15.88
N MET A 100 -21.19 9.46 -14.64
CA MET A 100 -20.44 8.33 -14.14
C MET A 100 -21.28 7.04 -14.16
N LEU A 101 -22.51 7.07 -13.65
CA LEU A 101 -23.39 5.89 -13.62
C LEU A 101 -23.95 5.53 -15.00
N ALA A 102 -24.19 6.52 -15.87
CA ALA A 102 -24.63 6.26 -17.24
C ALA A 102 -23.54 5.61 -18.09
N ARG A 103 -22.28 5.97 -17.86
CA ARG A 103 -21.15 5.38 -18.56
C ARG A 103 -20.78 3.99 -18.00
N GLY A 104 -20.65 3.86 -16.66
CA GLY A 104 -20.00 2.72 -16.01
C GLY A 104 -18.51 2.61 -16.35
N VAL A 105 -17.84 1.56 -15.86
CA VAL A 105 -16.43 1.29 -16.15
C VAL A 105 -16.24 0.75 -17.57
N ASP A 106 -17.16 -0.12 -18.04
CA ASP A 106 -17.17 -0.76 -19.36
C ASP A 106 -18.52 -0.61 -20.05
N GLU A 107 -18.56 -0.87 -21.36
CA GLU A 107 -19.80 -0.93 -22.12
C GLU A 107 -20.76 -1.98 -21.52
N GLY A 108 -22.03 -1.62 -21.40
CA GLY A 108 -23.09 -2.47 -20.85
C GLY A 108 -23.13 -2.53 -19.32
N THR A 109 -22.22 -1.87 -18.61
CA THR A 109 -22.26 -1.82 -17.11
C THR A 109 -23.52 -1.12 -16.62
N SER A 110 -23.97 -0.06 -17.30
CA SER A 110 -25.19 0.70 -16.93
C SER A 110 -26.47 -0.12 -16.99
N ALA A 111 -26.58 -1.03 -17.96
CA ALA A 111 -27.74 -1.90 -18.14
C ALA A 111 -27.66 -3.21 -17.34
N LEU A 112 -26.52 -3.49 -16.66
CA LEU A 112 -26.33 -4.73 -15.92
C LEU A 112 -27.19 -4.77 -14.66
N THR A 113 -28.16 -5.70 -14.64
CA THR A 113 -28.97 -5.96 -13.44
C THR A 113 -28.17 -6.80 -12.44
N ARG A 114 -28.10 -6.35 -11.19
CA ARG A 114 -27.42 -7.00 -10.08
C ARG A 114 -28.07 -6.62 -8.75
N ARG A 115 -27.64 -7.28 -7.66
CA ARG A 115 -28.08 -6.89 -6.33
C ARG A 115 -27.58 -5.47 -6.01
N VAL A 116 -28.49 -4.59 -5.63
CA VAL A 116 -28.23 -3.26 -5.09
C VAL A 116 -28.96 -3.15 -3.75
N LEU A 117 -28.23 -3.48 -2.67
CA LEU A 117 -28.74 -3.57 -1.32
C LEU A 117 -29.85 -4.63 -1.19
N ASP A 118 -31.10 -4.22 -1.09
CA ASP A 118 -32.28 -5.06 -0.92
C ASP A 118 -33.00 -5.45 -2.22
N ALA A 119 -32.65 -4.82 -3.36
CA ALA A 119 -33.28 -5.05 -4.66
C ALA A 119 -32.31 -5.53 -5.74
N SER A 120 -32.86 -5.99 -6.87
CA SER A 120 -32.08 -6.33 -8.07
C SER A 120 -32.33 -5.25 -9.12
N LEU A 121 -31.32 -4.40 -9.38
CA LEU A 121 -31.44 -3.21 -10.22
C LEU A 121 -30.21 -3.01 -11.11
N SER A 122 -30.42 -2.38 -12.27
CA SER A 122 -29.38 -1.78 -13.11
C SER A 122 -29.21 -0.29 -12.79
N ASN A 123 -28.12 0.33 -13.27
CA ASN A 123 -27.95 1.78 -13.12
C ASN A 123 -29.04 2.56 -13.89
N GLU A 124 -29.52 2.04 -15.01
CA GLU A 124 -30.60 2.65 -15.80
C GLU A 124 -31.92 2.63 -15.02
N GLU A 125 -32.23 1.52 -14.36
CA GLU A 125 -33.43 1.40 -13.51
C GLU A 125 -33.33 2.31 -12.28
N ILE A 126 -32.16 2.45 -11.63
CA ILE A 126 -31.96 3.41 -10.54
C ILE A 126 -32.20 4.84 -11.03
N ARG A 127 -31.69 5.22 -12.21
CA ARG A 127 -31.91 6.54 -12.79
C ARG A 127 -33.39 6.77 -13.12
N THR A 128 -34.10 5.79 -13.66
CA THR A 128 -35.51 5.87 -13.95
C THR A 128 -36.34 6.00 -12.67
N GLN A 129 -36.09 5.18 -11.65
CA GLN A 129 -36.73 5.30 -10.34
C GLN A 129 -36.45 6.65 -9.67
N ALA A 130 -35.24 7.20 -9.80
CA ALA A 130 -34.90 8.53 -9.30
C ALA A 130 -35.72 9.64 -9.99
N ALA A 131 -35.92 9.52 -11.31
CA ALA A 131 -36.75 10.47 -12.06
C ALA A 131 -38.25 10.37 -11.68
N LEU A 132 -38.79 9.14 -11.57
CA LEU A 132 -40.16 8.90 -11.09
C LEU A 132 -40.35 9.44 -9.68
N PHE A 133 -39.42 9.13 -8.76
CA PHE A 133 -39.45 9.62 -7.39
C PHE A 133 -39.46 11.15 -7.32
N LEU A 134 -38.55 11.84 -7.99
CA LEU A 134 -38.46 13.28 -7.98
C LEU A 134 -39.74 13.92 -8.59
N SER A 135 -40.24 13.37 -9.69
CA SER A 135 -41.49 13.83 -10.32
C SER A 135 -42.69 13.63 -9.40
N GLY A 136 -42.80 12.48 -8.75
CA GLY A 136 -43.87 12.23 -7.78
C GLY A 136 -43.83 13.20 -6.59
N VAL A 137 -42.65 13.46 -6.04
CA VAL A 137 -42.45 14.46 -4.99
C VAL A 137 -42.86 15.87 -5.45
N GLN A 138 -42.48 16.28 -6.68
CA GLN A 138 -42.82 17.57 -7.25
C GLN A 138 -44.35 17.74 -7.38
N VAL A 139 -45.03 16.71 -7.87
CA VAL A 139 -46.51 16.73 -7.99
C VAL A 139 -47.17 16.84 -6.63
N MET A 140 -46.74 16.01 -5.66
CA MET A 140 -47.35 15.97 -4.32
C MET A 140 -47.13 17.26 -3.51
N LEU A 141 -45.95 17.87 -3.64
CA LEU A 141 -45.60 19.12 -2.98
C LEU A 141 -45.98 20.36 -3.79
N GLN A 142 -46.47 20.19 -4.99
CA GLN A 142 -46.84 21.30 -5.93
C GLN A 142 -45.67 22.30 -6.11
N THR A 143 -44.44 21.82 -6.24
CA THR A 143 -43.24 22.66 -6.40
C THR A 143 -42.25 22.03 -7.38
N ASP A 144 -41.65 22.87 -8.23
CA ASP A 144 -40.61 22.44 -9.17
C ASP A 144 -39.24 22.21 -8.48
N ARG A 145 -39.07 22.73 -7.26
CA ARG A 145 -37.82 22.69 -6.50
C ARG A 145 -38.05 22.19 -5.07
N PRO A 146 -38.34 20.90 -4.93
CA PRO A 146 -38.47 20.31 -3.59
C PRO A 146 -37.11 20.21 -2.89
N THR A 147 -37.13 20.26 -1.58
CA THR A 147 -36.03 19.82 -0.75
C THR A 147 -36.23 18.35 -0.38
N ILE A 148 -35.19 17.54 -0.47
CA ILE A 148 -35.23 16.12 -0.08
C ILE A 148 -34.39 15.97 1.18
N VAL A 149 -34.91 15.32 2.23
CA VAL A 149 -34.20 14.98 3.44
C VAL A 149 -34.22 13.46 3.60
N VAL A 150 -33.06 12.84 3.57
CA VAL A 150 -32.88 11.40 3.77
C VAL A 150 -32.38 11.15 5.18
N CYS A 151 -33.19 10.44 5.99
CA CYS A 151 -32.88 10.13 7.39
C CYS A 151 -32.49 8.67 7.58
N GLY A 152 -31.41 8.46 8.34
CA GLY A 152 -30.93 7.12 8.69
C GLY A 152 -29.80 6.60 7.82
N PHE A 153 -29.62 5.29 7.83
CA PHE A 153 -28.62 4.63 6.97
C PHE A 153 -29.12 4.50 5.54
N ILE A 154 -28.19 4.55 4.59
CA ILE A 154 -28.47 4.21 3.18
C ILE A 154 -28.31 2.69 3.04
N ASN A 155 -29.29 1.95 3.57
CA ASN A 155 -29.29 0.49 3.64
C ASN A 155 -30.26 -0.19 2.65
N SER A 156 -31.08 0.59 1.94
CA SER A 156 -32.02 0.12 0.94
C SER A 156 -31.82 0.82 -0.41
N SER A 157 -32.24 0.15 -1.48
CA SER A 157 -32.24 0.71 -2.83
C SER A 157 -33.09 1.98 -2.93
N ARG A 158 -34.19 2.05 -2.17
CA ARG A 158 -35.09 3.22 -2.09
C ARG A 158 -34.39 4.42 -1.45
N SER A 159 -33.71 4.23 -0.30
CA SER A 159 -32.96 5.31 0.36
C SER A 159 -31.80 5.81 -0.52
N LEU A 160 -31.10 4.89 -1.21
CA LEU A 160 -30.07 5.24 -2.17
C LEU A 160 -30.63 6.02 -3.37
N THR A 161 -31.73 5.58 -3.94
CA THR A 161 -32.40 6.27 -5.07
C THR A 161 -32.87 7.66 -4.67
N ALA A 162 -33.46 7.83 -3.48
CA ALA A 162 -33.90 9.15 -2.97
C ALA A 162 -32.69 10.10 -2.79
N LEU A 163 -31.55 9.62 -2.25
CA LEU A 163 -30.33 10.39 -2.11
C LEU A 163 -29.79 10.86 -3.45
N LEU A 164 -29.80 9.97 -4.45
CA LEU A 164 -29.23 10.26 -5.77
C LEU A 164 -30.17 11.06 -6.68
N ALA A 165 -31.46 11.24 -6.32
CA ALA A 165 -32.49 11.78 -7.22
C ALA A 165 -32.14 13.18 -7.75
N SER A 166 -31.65 14.08 -6.89
CA SER A 166 -31.25 15.44 -7.34
C SER A 166 -30.04 15.42 -8.26
N ALA A 167 -29.05 14.57 -8.01
CA ALA A 167 -27.83 14.46 -8.81
C ALA A 167 -28.09 13.79 -10.17
N LEU A 168 -28.94 12.75 -10.20
CA LEU A 168 -29.25 12.01 -11.42
C LEU A 168 -30.17 12.73 -12.38
N VAL A 169 -31.04 13.59 -11.87
CA VAL A 169 -32.07 14.30 -12.64
C VAL A 169 -31.81 15.79 -12.72
N GLY A 170 -31.37 16.40 -11.62
CA GLY A 170 -31.34 17.86 -11.45
C GLY A 170 -30.15 18.55 -12.13
N SER A 171 -29.06 17.88 -12.34
CA SER A 171 -27.84 18.48 -12.96
C SER A 171 -27.93 18.68 -14.47
N GLN A 172 -28.98 18.14 -15.13
CA GLN A 172 -28.99 17.98 -16.58
C GLN A 172 -30.04 18.79 -17.34
N SER A 173 -30.94 19.46 -16.68
CA SER A 173 -32.03 20.11 -17.39
C SER A 173 -32.52 21.36 -16.70
N ASN A 174 -33.23 22.19 -17.47
CA ASN A 174 -34.12 23.22 -16.96
C ASN A 174 -35.20 22.67 -16.00
N TYR A 175 -35.18 21.34 -15.71
CA TYR A 175 -36.16 20.63 -14.88
C TYR A 175 -35.83 20.58 -13.39
N GLY A 176 -34.59 20.83 -12.95
CA GLY A 176 -34.20 20.57 -11.56
C GLY A 176 -33.19 21.50 -10.94
N GLY A 177 -32.79 22.54 -11.64
CA GLY A 177 -31.82 23.50 -11.12
C GLY A 177 -32.31 24.16 -9.83
N GLY A 178 -32.00 23.50 -8.67
CA GLY A 178 -32.35 24.03 -7.36
C GLY A 178 -32.92 23.01 -6.36
N THR A 179 -33.14 21.74 -6.74
CA THR A 179 -33.46 20.69 -5.77
C THR A 179 -32.26 20.45 -4.87
N GLN A 180 -32.42 20.60 -3.56
CA GLN A 180 -31.39 20.39 -2.55
C GLN A 180 -31.61 19.05 -1.83
N THR A 181 -30.54 18.30 -1.59
CA THR A 181 -30.60 17.07 -0.79
C THR A 181 -29.86 17.25 0.52
N TYR A 182 -30.50 16.87 1.62
CA TYR A 182 -29.94 16.86 2.96
C TYR A 182 -29.89 15.41 3.49
N VAL A 183 -28.81 15.05 4.16
CA VAL A 183 -28.63 13.71 4.72
C VAL A 183 -28.39 13.82 6.22
N VAL A 184 -29.25 13.14 6.99
CA VAL A 184 -29.13 13.02 8.44
C VAL A 184 -28.75 11.58 8.76
N PRO A 185 -27.45 11.28 8.95
CA PRO A 185 -27.01 9.94 9.33
C PRO A 185 -27.51 9.58 10.74
N PRO A 186 -27.51 8.30 11.13
CA PRO A 186 -27.85 7.91 12.49
C PRO A 186 -26.85 8.48 13.49
N GLY A 187 -27.33 8.98 14.61
CA GLY A 187 -26.53 9.59 15.66
C GLY A 187 -27.24 10.74 16.32
N GLU A 188 -26.50 11.79 16.67
CA GLU A 188 -27.10 13.02 17.22
C GLU A 188 -27.85 13.77 16.11
N PRO A 189 -29.18 13.96 16.25
CA PRO A 189 -29.97 14.64 15.23
C PRO A 189 -29.69 16.15 15.24
N PRO A 190 -29.87 16.83 14.10
CA PRO A 190 -29.81 18.28 14.06
C PRO A 190 -30.88 18.90 14.92
N SER A 191 -30.56 20.03 15.56
CA SER A 191 -31.52 20.80 16.34
C SER A 191 -32.49 21.60 15.46
N SER A 192 -32.04 21.96 14.24
CA SER A 192 -32.83 22.71 13.25
C SER A 192 -32.32 22.46 11.83
N MET A 193 -33.19 22.63 10.86
CA MET A 193 -32.76 22.73 9.45
C MET A 193 -32.15 24.11 9.17
N PRO A 194 -31.34 24.26 8.09
CA PRO A 194 -30.91 25.58 7.65
C PRO A 194 -32.08 26.53 7.45
N SER A 195 -31.91 27.82 7.69
CA SER A 195 -32.96 28.83 7.65
C SER A 195 -33.56 29.06 6.27
N ASP A 196 -32.89 28.63 5.20
CA ASP A 196 -33.31 28.73 3.81
C ASP A 196 -34.18 27.52 3.37
N VAL A 197 -34.35 26.50 4.20
CA VAL A 197 -35.15 25.32 3.93
C VAL A 197 -36.63 25.57 4.29
N ASP A 198 -37.50 25.54 3.30
CA ASP A 198 -38.94 25.59 3.47
C ASP A 198 -39.51 24.20 3.72
N LEU A 199 -39.87 23.89 4.98
CA LEU A 199 -40.40 22.59 5.37
C LEU A 199 -41.69 22.24 4.61
N SER A 200 -42.51 23.21 4.20
CA SER A 200 -43.73 22.93 3.43
C SER A 200 -43.45 22.38 2.03
N LYS A 201 -42.27 22.63 1.50
CA LYS A 201 -41.76 22.14 0.21
C LYS A 201 -40.70 21.03 0.37
N THR A 202 -40.66 20.39 1.53
CA THR A 202 -39.69 19.36 1.85
C THR A 202 -40.30 17.96 1.87
N ALA A 203 -39.71 17.02 1.17
CA ALA A 203 -39.97 15.58 1.28
C ALA A 203 -38.93 14.93 2.22
N VAL A 204 -39.39 14.26 3.25
CA VAL A 204 -38.58 13.53 4.22
C VAL A 204 -38.70 12.04 3.95
N VAL A 205 -37.57 11.36 3.75
CA VAL A 205 -37.51 9.91 3.52
C VAL A 205 -37.00 9.26 4.80
N CYS A 206 -37.88 8.52 5.48
CA CYS A 206 -37.61 7.84 6.76
C CYS A 206 -38.02 6.35 6.64
N LEU A 207 -37.22 5.56 5.90
CA LEU A 207 -37.57 4.16 5.63
C LEU A 207 -37.27 3.25 6.83
N ASP A 208 -36.10 3.43 7.46
CA ASP A 208 -35.59 2.59 8.56
C ASP A 208 -35.08 3.43 9.75
N ALA A 209 -35.57 4.65 9.88
CA ALA A 209 -35.16 5.57 10.93
C ALA A 209 -36.40 6.21 11.59
N PRO A 210 -36.34 6.61 12.86
CA PRO A 210 -37.39 7.40 13.48
C PRO A 210 -37.52 8.77 12.83
N LEU A 211 -38.75 9.28 12.67
CA LEU A 211 -38.97 10.62 12.21
C LEU A 211 -38.53 11.63 13.27
N LEU A 212 -37.66 12.55 12.85
CA LEU A 212 -37.12 13.57 13.76
C LEU A 212 -38.23 14.61 14.11
N PRO A 213 -38.34 15.03 15.38
CA PRO A 213 -39.41 15.97 15.82
C PRO A 213 -39.45 17.26 15.00
N MET A 214 -38.29 17.78 14.56
CA MET A 214 -38.24 18.99 13.73
C MET A 214 -38.80 18.82 12.31
N LEU A 215 -38.89 17.58 11.83
CA LEU A 215 -39.34 17.23 10.47
C LEU A 215 -40.83 16.82 10.44
N THR A 216 -41.55 16.80 11.56
CA THR A 216 -42.97 16.44 11.63
C THR A 216 -43.90 17.44 10.88
N ARG A 217 -43.36 18.63 10.56
CA ARG A 217 -44.06 19.66 9.77
C ARG A 217 -43.63 19.68 8.30
N ALA A 218 -42.90 18.67 7.84
CA ALA A 218 -42.55 18.55 6.43
C ALA A 218 -43.81 18.38 5.56
N GLY A 219 -43.78 18.94 4.36
CA GLY A 219 -44.89 18.84 3.40
C GLY A 219 -45.20 17.41 2.97
N LEU A 220 -44.20 16.52 2.96
CA LEU A 220 -44.36 15.13 2.63
C LEU A 220 -43.42 14.26 3.49
N VAL A 221 -43.94 13.18 4.09
CA VAL A 221 -43.14 12.18 4.82
C VAL A 221 -43.37 10.84 4.17
N ILE A 222 -42.28 10.19 3.78
CA ILE A 222 -42.23 8.92 3.04
C ILE A 222 -41.67 7.84 3.96
N ALA A 223 -42.42 6.76 4.16
CA ALA A 223 -42.07 5.62 4.99
C ALA A 223 -42.29 4.29 4.24
N ASN A 224 -41.84 3.16 4.83
CA ASN A 224 -42.04 1.84 4.21
C ASN A 224 -43.50 1.43 4.06
N GLU A 225 -44.36 1.86 4.98
CA GLU A 225 -45.78 1.62 4.96
C GLU A 225 -46.54 2.92 5.21
N ASN A 226 -47.80 2.98 4.81
CA ASN A 226 -48.72 4.07 5.13
C ASN A 226 -49.02 4.04 6.65
N SER A 227 -48.07 4.45 7.46
CA SER A 227 -48.09 4.45 8.93
C SER A 227 -48.18 5.86 9.46
N ASP A 228 -48.73 5.99 10.68
CA ASP A 228 -48.76 7.26 11.40
C ASP A 228 -47.51 7.32 12.30
N LEU A 229 -46.45 8.01 11.86
CA LEU A 229 -45.24 8.24 12.65
C LEU A 229 -45.42 9.52 13.48
N GLN A 230 -45.47 9.36 14.81
CA GLN A 230 -45.56 10.48 15.76
C GLN A 230 -46.72 11.45 15.48
N GLY A 231 -47.88 10.95 14.97
CA GLY A 231 -49.02 11.77 14.60
C GLY A 231 -48.91 12.46 13.23
N THR A 232 -47.92 12.12 12.42
CA THR A 232 -47.72 12.64 11.06
C THR A 232 -48.14 11.58 10.05
N LYS A 233 -49.03 11.92 9.14
CA LYS A 233 -49.43 11.01 8.06
C LYS A 233 -48.29 10.76 7.09
N CYS A 234 -47.90 9.49 6.98
CA CYS A 234 -46.86 9.05 6.06
C CYS A 234 -47.48 8.51 4.77
N VAL A 235 -46.72 8.63 3.67
CA VAL A 235 -47.04 8.11 2.34
C VAL A 235 -46.09 6.99 2.01
N GLY A 236 -46.57 5.92 1.37
CA GLY A 236 -45.76 4.82 0.90
C GLY A 236 -44.87 5.23 -0.28
N TRP A 237 -43.75 4.56 -0.41
CA TRP A 237 -42.80 4.79 -1.54
C TRP A 237 -43.50 4.61 -2.90
N ASP A 238 -44.27 3.53 -3.06
CA ASP A 238 -44.95 3.19 -4.31
C ASP A 238 -46.07 4.17 -4.66
N ASP A 239 -46.71 4.78 -3.64
CA ASP A 239 -47.71 5.83 -3.85
C ASP A 239 -47.06 7.10 -4.42
N VAL A 240 -45.84 7.44 -3.99
CA VAL A 240 -45.07 8.58 -4.56
C VAL A 240 -44.75 8.31 -6.02
N LEU A 241 -44.24 7.12 -6.35
CA LEU A 241 -43.92 6.76 -7.73
C LEU A 241 -45.17 6.77 -8.62
N GLY A 242 -46.32 6.36 -8.08
CA GLY A 242 -47.62 6.36 -8.79
C GLY A 242 -48.15 7.75 -9.15
N GLN A 243 -47.63 8.82 -8.54
CA GLN A 243 -47.96 10.22 -8.89
C GLN A 243 -47.02 10.83 -9.93
N ALA A 244 -46.00 10.11 -10.40
CA ALA A 244 -45.04 10.61 -11.36
C ALA A 244 -45.70 10.94 -12.71
N THR A 245 -45.27 12.05 -13.33
CA THR A 245 -45.71 12.50 -14.66
C THR A 245 -44.69 12.19 -15.77
N VAL A 246 -43.57 11.58 -15.41
CA VAL A 246 -42.49 11.17 -16.32
C VAL A 246 -42.42 9.63 -16.34
N ASP A 247 -42.04 9.06 -17.48
CA ASP A 247 -41.91 7.62 -17.66
C ASP A 247 -40.43 7.15 -17.68
N GLN A 248 -39.52 8.08 -17.89
CA GLN A 248 -38.10 7.78 -18.12
C GLN A 248 -37.17 8.85 -17.52
N ALA A 249 -35.95 8.46 -17.22
CA ALA A 249 -34.91 9.40 -16.83
C ALA A 249 -34.57 10.35 -18.00
N PRO A 250 -34.22 11.63 -17.73
CA PRO A 250 -33.76 12.57 -18.75
C PRO A 250 -32.41 12.07 -19.35
N PRO A 251 -32.13 12.41 -20.62
CA PRO A 251 -30.86 12.05 -21.25
C PRO A 251 -29.69 12.67 -20.48
N VAL A 252 -28.57 11.96 -20.40
CA VAL A 252 -27.36 12.44 -19.76
C VAL A 252 -26.62 13.39 -20.70
N VAL A 253 -25.95 14.41 -20.16
CA VAL A 253 -25.13 15.36 -20.93
C VAL A 253 -24.04 14.62 -21.69
N ASP A 254 -23.91 14.88 -22.99
CA ASP A 254 -22.79 14.38 -23.79
C ASP A 254 -21.51 15.13 -23.41
N THR A 255 -20.68 14.48 -22.61
CA THR A 255 -19.40 15.04 -22.11
C THR A 255 -18.24 14.88 -23.09
N THR A 256 -18.42 14.14 -24.18
CA THR A 256 -17.32 13.81 -25.12
C THR A 256 -16.77 15.02 -25.84
N ARG A 257 -17.62 16.04 -26.06
CA ARG A 257 -17.27 17.28 -26.79
C ARG A 257 -16.89 18.45 -25.88
N LEU A 258 -17.02 18.29 -24.56
CA LEU A 258 -16.73 19.35 -23.59
C LEU A 258 -15.21 19.50 -23.36
N SER A 259 -14.76 20.74 -23.18
CA SER A 259 -13.41 21.05 -22.71
C SER A 259 -13.21 20.63 -21.25
N ASN A 260 -11.96 20.53 -20.80
CA ASN A 260 -11.68 20.20 -19.40
C ASN A 260 -12.28 21.23 -18.42
N ALA A 261 -12.19 22.53 -18.76
CA ALA A 261 -12.76 23.60 -17.94
C ALA A 261 -14.31 23.49 -17.81
N GLU A 262 -14.99 23.10 -18.87
CA GLU A 262 -16.45 22.86 -18.81
C GLU A 262 -16.78 21.62 -17.99
N LEU A 263 -15.99 20.54 -18.12
CA LEU A 263 -16.13 19.33 -17.32
C LEU A 263 -15.89 19.61 -15.82
N ASP A 264 -14.87 20.42 -15.50
CA ASP A 264 -14.57 20.79 -14.11
C ASP A 264 -15.70 21.65 -13.52
N ARG A 265 -16.24 22.58 -14.32
CA ARG A 265 -17.39 23.39 -13.91
C ARG A 265 -18.65 22.57 -13.63
N LEU A 266 -18.92 21.47 -14.35
CA LEU A 266 -20.03 20.58 -14.04
C LEU A 266 -19.90 19.94 -12.67
N GLY A 267 -18.67 19.60 -12.26
CA GLY A 267 -18.38 18.99 -10.96
C GLY A 267 -18.47 19.93 -9.76
N THR A 268 -18.55 21.26 -9.94
CA THR A 268 -18.65 22.22 -8.81
C THR A 268 -20.02 22.27 -8.16
N SER A 269 -21.06 21.68 -8.79
CA SER A 269 -22.41 21.63 -8.22
C SER A 269 -22.44 20.85 -6.91
N VAL A 270 -23.28 21.31 -5.97
CA VAL A 270 -23.50 20.63 -4.69
C VAL A 270 -24.27 19.34 -4.94
N PHE A 271 -23.71 18.21 -4.48
CA PHE A 271 -24.37 16.92 -4.50
C PHE A 271 -25.41 16.80 -3.39
N ALA A 272 -24.96 16.99 -2.15
CA ALA A 272 -25.82 16.97 -0.96
C ALA A 272 -25.15 17.70 0.21
N SER A 273 -25.97 18.08 1.20
CA SER A 273 -25.52 18.58 2.50
C SER A 273 -25.64 17.48 3.54
N PHE A 274 -24.55 17.14 4.22
CA PHE A 274 -24.52 16.11 5.26
C PHE A 274 -24.48 16.74 6.64
N TRP A 275 -25.23 16.15 7.56
CA TRP A 275 -25.20 16.56 8.96
C TRP A 275 -23.92 16.01 9.64
N ASP A 276 -23.19 16.91 10.29
CA ASP A 276 -22.04 16.58 11.14
C ASP A 276 -22.44 16.69 12.61
N ALA A 277 -22.05 15.75 13.45
CA ALA A 277 -22.35 15.69 14.87
C ALA A 277 -21.91 16.93 15.69
N ARG A 278 -21.07 17.82 15.10
CA ARG A 278 -20.72 19.13 15.67
C ARG A 278 -21.75 20.22 15.41
N ASN A 279 -22.96 19.84 15.08
CA ASN A 279 -24.09 20.70 14.88
C ASN A 279 -23.95 21.62 13.63
N ALA A 280 -23.45 21.08 12.54
CA ALA A 280 -23.24 21.79 11.28
C ALA A 280 -23.66 20.97 10.04
N TRP A 281 -24.14 21.69 9.02
CA TRP A 281 -24.40 21.14 7.70
C TRP A 281 -23.16 21.36 6.81
N VAL A 282 -22.61 20.28 6.27
CA VAL A 282 -21.43 20.30 5.42
C VAL A 282 -21.83 19.96 4.00
N GLN A 283 -21.58 20.88 3.07
CA GLN A 283 -21.88 20.68 1.65
C GLN A 283 -20.79 19.82 1.00
N VAL A 284 -21.19 18.86 0.18
CA VAL A 284 -20.30 17.99 -0.61
C VAL A 284 -20.64 18.17 -2.08
N THR A 285 -19.63 18.42 -2.91
CA THR A 285 -19.77 18.66 -4.35
C THR A 285 -19.76 17.36 -5.16
N GLU A 286 -20.22 17.41 -6.40
CA GLU A 286 -20.11 16.30 -7.38
C GLU A 286 -18.63 15.91 -7.59
N THR A 287 -17.70 16.88 -7.69
CA THR A 287 -16.26 16.60 -7.76
C THR A 287 -15.76 15.84 -6.54
N SER A 288 -16.19 16.21 -5.32
CA SER A 288 -15.78 15.49 -4.11
C SER A 288 -16.27 14.03 -4.12
N MET A 289 -17.48 13.78 -4.67
CA MET A 289 -18.01 12.42 -4.79
C MET A 289 -17.30 11.61 -5.87
N THR A 290 -17.07 12.16 -7.06
CA THR A 290 -16.38 11.44 -8.15
C THR A 290 -14.91 11.19 -7.81
N SER A 291 -14.25 12.11 -7.12
CA SER A 291 -12.88 11.91 -6.60
C SER A 291 -12.86 10.85 -5.49
N GLY A 292 -13.91 10.77 -4.66
CA GLY A 292 -14.06 9.70 -3.68
C GLY A 292 -14.17 8.31 -4.33
N VAL A 293 -14.93 8.19 -5.41
CA VAL A 293 -14.98 6.94 -6.20
C VAL A 293 -13.62 6.60 -6.78
N THR A 294 -12.90 7.59 -7.32
CA THR A 294 -11.55 7.40 -7.86
C THR A 294 -10.59 6.91 -6.77
N ALA A 295 -10.65 7.52 -5.59
CA ALA A 295 -9.88 7.14 -4.44
C ALA A 295 -10.14 5.68 -4.02
N TRP A 296 -11.39 5.24 -3.99
CA TRP A 296 -11.77 3.86 -3.72
C TRP A 296 -11.19 2.87 -4.73
N LEU A 297 -11.30 3.17 -6.02
CA LEU A 297 -10.85 2.27 -7.08
C LEU A 297 -9.32 2.18 -7.17
N SER A 298 -8.63 3.29 -6.92
CA SER A 298 -7.16 3.36 -6.97
C SER A 298 -6.44 2.58 -5.85
N GLN A 299 -7.16 2.15 -4.81
CA GLN A 299 -6.61 1.32 -3.73
C GLN A 299 -6.34 -0.12 -4.17
N PHE A 300 -7.04 -0.56 -5.20
CA PHE A 300 -6.90 -1.90 -5.74
C PHE A 300 -5.86 -1.91 -6.87
N PRO A 301 -5.01 -2.94 -6.93
CA PRO A 301 -4.28 -3.25 -8.15
C PRO A 301 -5.23 -3.42 -9.34
N VAL A 302 -4.76 -3.12 -10.55
CA VAL A 302 -5.60 -3.12 -11.76
C VAL A 302 -6.33 -4.46 -11.98
N ASP A 303 -5.67 -5.57 -11.66
CA ASP A 303 -6.22 -6.93 -11.75
C ASP A 303 -7.19 -7.32 -10.63
N ALA A 304 -7.27 -6.49 -9.57
CA ALA A 304 -8.10 -6.74 -8.39
C ALA A 304 -9.21 -5.71 -8.18
N ILE A 305 -9.36 -4.73 -9.07
CA ILE A 305 -10.46 -3.75 -9.03
C ILE A 305 -11.81 -4.49 -8.98
N PRO A 306 -12.79 -4.01 -8.18
CA PRO A 306 -14.15 -4.56 -8.19
C PRO A 306 -14.72 -4.58 -9.61
N GLN A 307 -15.38 -5.66 -9.99
CA GLN A 307 -15.89 -5.88 -11.36
C GLN A 307 -17.24 -6.59 -11.38
N LYS A 308 -17.80 -6.74 -12.56
CA LYS A 308 -19.02 -7.55 -12.79
C LYS A 308 -18.89 -8.93 -12.17
N GLY A 309 -19.88 -9.35 -11.39
CA GLY A 309 -19.84 -10.63 -10.67
C GLY A 309 -19.28 -10.57 -9.27
N ASP A 310 -18.58 -9.50 -8.87
CA ASP A 310 -18.25 -9.27 -7.48
C ASP A 310 -19.50 -8.91 -6.65
N VAL A 311 -19.47 -9.32 -5.38
CA VAL A 311 -20.46 -8.93 -4.37
C VAL A 311 -19.73 -8.25 -3.23
N MET A 312 -19.97 -6.96 -3.06
CA MET A 312 -19.44 -6.12 -1.99
C MET A 312 -20.39 -6.17 -0.80
N LEU A 313 -19.97 -6.81 0.27
CA LEU A 313 -20.75 -6.86 1.52
C LEU A 313 -20.15 -5.89 2.54
N THR A 314 -20.99 -4.98 3.01
CA THR A 314 -20.65 -4.00 4.06
C THR A 314 -21.35 -4.35 5.35
N ASP A 315 -20.63 -4.42 6.48
CA ASP A 315 -21.27 -4.56 7.77
C ASP A 315 -21.80 -3.20 8.30
N LEU A 316 -22.75 -3.25 9.20
CA LEU A 316 -23.32 -2.05 9.81
C LEU A 316 -22.27 -1.28 10.63
N MET A 317 -21.30 -1.98 11.24
CA MET A 317 -20.23 -1.34 12.03
C MET A 317 -19.30 -0.55 11.14
N TYR A 318 -18.99 -1.04 9.94
CA TYR A 318 -18.26 -0.27 8.95
C TYR A 318 -19.02 1.02 8.56
N ALA A 319 -20.30 0.88 8.21
CA ALA A 319 -21.12 2.03 7.81
C ALA A 319 -21.30 3.08 8.93
N ARG A 320 -21.19 2.66 10.20
CA ARG A 320 -21.17 3.57 11.37
C ARG A 320 -19.79 4.17 11.65
N ALA A 321 -18.74 3.42 11.33
CA ALA A 321 -17.35 3.81 11.59
C ALA A 321 -16.83 4.89 10.64
N VAL A 322 -17.50 5.11 9.52
CA VAL A 322 -17.06 6.09 8.51
C VAL A 322 -18.11 7.21 8.37
N PRO A 323 -17.70 8.45 8.01
CA PRO A 323 -18.65 9.50 7.65
C PRO A 323 -19.57 9.09 6.50
N ALA A 324 -20.83 9.51 6.54
CA ALA A 324 -21.84 9.10 5.54
C ALA A 324 -21.39 9.32 4.07
N PRO A 325 -20.69 10.41 3.67
CA PRO A 325 -20.20 10.58 2.30
C PRO A 325 -19.22 9.49 1.88
N VAL A 326 -18.36 8.99 2.80
CA VAL A 326 -17.40 7.89 2.52
C VAL A 326 -18.13 6.60 2.20
N TYR A 327 -19.19 6.30 2.94
CA TYR A 327 -20.02 5.13 2.66
C TYR A 327 -20.78 5.27 1.34
N VAL A 328 -21.34 6.43 1.05
CA VAL A 328 -22.06 6.70 -0.22
C VAL A 328 -21.10 6.54 -1.42
N THR A 329 -19.89 7.05 -1.36
CA THR A 329 -18.91 6.88 -2.45
C THR A 329 -18.46 5.44 -2.63
N LEU A 330 -18.43 4.63 -1.57
CA LEU A 330 -18.23 3.19 -1.67
C LEU A 330 -19.36 2.51 -2.47
N LEU A 331 -20.62 2.85 -2.17
CA LEU A 331 -21.75 2.35 -2.95
C LEU A 331 -21.66 2.79 -4.42
N LEU A 332 -21.32 4.06 -4.67
CA LEU A 332 -21.12 4.57 -6.03
C LEU A 332 -19.98 3.88 -6.77
N ALA A 333 -18.90 3.52 -6.09
CA ALA A 333 -17.80 2.76 -6.69
C ALA A 333 -18.27 1.37 -7.17
N GLY A 334 -19.08 0.67 -6.37
CA GLY A 334 -19.72 -0.58 -6.77
C GLY A 334 -20.70 -0.41 -7.93
N LEU A 335 -21.53 0.65 -7.92
CA LEU A 335 -22.43 0.96 -9.04
C LEU A 335 -21.65 1.25 -10.32
N TYR A 336 -20.55 2.00 -10.25
CA TYR A 336 -19.71 2.35 -11.39
C TYR A 336 -19.02 1.12 -12.01
N THR A 337 -18.55 0.19 -11.18
CA THR A 337 -17.86 -1.04 -11.62
C THR A 337 -18.80 -2.18 -12.01
N GLY A 338 -20.09 -2.07 -11.69
CA GLY A 338 -21.07 -3.14 -11.93
C GLY A 338 -21.05 -4.25 -10.88
N ALA A 339 -20.39 -4.04 -9.74
CA ALA A 339 -20.43 -4.98 -8.62
C ALA A 339 -21.78 -4.98 -7.91
N GLY A 340 -22.19 -6.10 -7.35
CA GLY A 340 -23.34 -6.22 -6.46
C GLY A 340 -23.03 -5.60 -5.09
N LEU A 341 -24.06 -4.99 -4.48
CA LEU A 341 -23.95 -4.31 -3.18
C LEU A 341 -24.86 -5.00 -2.17
N ALA A 342 -24.35 -5.25 -0.97
CA ALA A 342 -25.15 -5.76 0.15
C ALA A 342 -24.70 -5.09 1.45
N MET A 343 -25.64 -4.89 2.36
CA MET A 343 -25.38 -4.39 3.70
C MET A 343 -26.11 -5.25 4.72
N GLU A 344 -25.44 -5.64 5.79
CA GLU A 344 -26.06 -6.45 6.84
C GLU A 344 -25.53 -6.06 8.24
N PRO A 345 -26.35 -6.23 9.28
CA PRO A 345 -25.94 -6.02 10.64
C PRO A 345 -24.80 -6.98 11.05
N SER A 346 -23.84 -6.49 11.84
CA SER A 346 -22.69 -7.30 12.27
C SER A 346 -23.05 -8.59 13.01
N VAL A 347 -24.19 -8.61 13.69
CA VAL A 347 -24.66 -9.79 14.45
C VAL A 347 -25.01 -10.96 13.51
N GLU A 348 -25.46 -10.65 12.30
CA GLU A 348 -25.86 -11.64 11.28
C GLU A 348 -24.81 -11.81 10.18
N LEU A 349 -23.67 -11.13 10.31
CA LEU A 349 -22.64 -11.05 9.27
C LEU A 349 -22.23 -12.43 8.73
N VAL A 350 -21.96 -13.40 9.61
CA VAL A 350 -21.55 -14.76 9.18
C VAL A 350 -22.69 -15.51 8.49
N SER A 351 -23.95 -15.36 8.94
CA SER A 351 -25.10 -15.99 8.28
C SER A 351 -25.32 -15.41 6.89
N THR A 352 -25.14 -14.11 6.75
CA THR A 352 -25.23 -13.40 5.47
C THR A 352 -24.08 -13.76 4.54
N ILE A 353 -22.84 -13.86 5.02
CA ILE A 353 -21.69 -14.33 4.24
C ILE A 353 -21.98 -15.73 3.68
N LYS A 354 -22.52 -16.64 4.52
CA LYS A 354 -22.84 -18.00 4.12
C LYS A 354 -23.95 -18.07 3.04
N THR A 355 -24.83 -17.10 3.00
CA THR A 355 -25.94 -17.05 2.02
C THR A 355 -25.53 -16.35 0.74
N LEU A 356 -24.73 -15.28 0.83
CA LEU A 356 -24.40 -14.42 -0.30
C LEU A 356 -23.09 -14.80 -1.00
N HIS A 357 -22.19 -15.53 -0.33
CA HIS A 357 -20.84 -15.82 -0.82
C HIS A 357 -20.15 -14.57 -1.39
N PRO A 358 -19.96 -13.50 -0.56
CA PRO A 358 -19.41 -12.24 -1.04
C PRO A 358 -17.96 -12.40 -1.49
N THR A 359 -17.52 -11.53 -2.41
CA THR A 359 -16.13 -11.51 -2.89
C THR A 359 -15.30 -10.45 -2.20
N LEU A 360 -15.92 -9.37 -1.73
CA LEU A 360 -15.27 -8.26 -1.01
C LEU A 360 -16.03 -7.97 0.29
N LEU A 361 -15.28 -7.87 1.39
CA LEU A 361 -15.83 -7.56 2.71
C LEU A 361 -15.36 -6.19 3.16
N TYR A 362 -16.28 -5.34 3.57
CA TYR A 362 -16.03 -4.04 4.20
C TYR A 362 -16.53 -4.10 5.64
N VAL A 363 -15.61 -4.12 6.59
CA VAL A 363 -15.92 -4.37 8.00
C VAL A 363 -15.28 -3.32 8.93
N GLY A 364 -16.01 -2.95 9.97
CA GLY A 364 -15.46 -2.19 11.09
C GLY A 364 -14.52 -3.07 11.93
N THR A 365 -13.77 -2.46 12.84
CA THR A 365 -12.85 -3.20 13.74
C THR A 365 -13.58 -4.30 14.52
N SER A 366 -14.77 -4.01 15.03
CA SER A 366 -15.60 -4.99 15.76
C SER A 366 -16.08 -6.15 14.86
N GLY A 367 -16.48 -5.84 13.62
CA GLY A 367 -16.85 -6.85 12.61
C GLY A 367 -15.66 -7.72 12.22
N ALA A 368 -14.50 -7.12 12.08
CA ALA A 368 -13.24 -7.82 11.82
C ALA A 368 -12.86 -8.79 12.94
N GLN A 369 -12.97 -8.38 14.20
CA GLN A 369 -12.77 -9.24 15.37
C GLN A 369 -13.77 -10.40 15.42
N TYR A 370 -15.02 -10.14 15.09
CA TYR A 370 -16.06 -11.18 15.00
C TYR A 370 -15.75 -12.21 13.91
N LEU A 371 -15.30 -11.77 12.73
CA LEU A 371 -14.88 -12.66 11.65
C LEU A 371 -13.66 -13.48 12.02
N GLU A 372 -12.65 -12.86 12.65
CA GLU A 372 -11.47 -13.56 13.15
C GLU A 372 -11.90 -14.70 14.09
N GLN A 373 -12.70 -14.40 15.10
CA GLN A 373 -13.17 -15.37 16.09
C GLN A 373 -13.97 -16.50 15.44
N SER A 374 -14.81 -16.20 14.44
CA SER A 374 -15.64 -17.18 13.76
C SER A 374 -14.84 -18.26 13.02
N VAL A 375 -13.64 -17.94 12.54
CA VAL A 375 -12.73 -18.91 11.91
C VAL A 375 -11.72 -19.47 12.91
N TRP A 376 -11.20 -18.64 13.82
CA TRP A 376 -10.21 -19.07 14.82
C TRP A 376 -10.75 -20.13 15.76
N MET A 377 -11.92 -19.93 16.36
CA MET A 377 -12.50 -20.84 17.35
C MET A 377 -12.64 -22.29 16.85
N PRO A 378 -13.21 -22.54 15.65
CA PRO A 378 -13.26 -23.90 15.12
C PRO A 378 -11.88 -24.44 14.72
N SER A 379 -10.94 -23.57 14.28
CA SER A 379 -9.60 -23.96 13.82
C SER A 379 -8.70 -24.44 14.95
N VAL A 380 -8.81 -23.85 16.14
CA VAL A 380 -8.02 -24.22 17.34
C VAL A 380 -8.23 -25.68 17.75
N GLY A 381 -9.40 -26.27 17.46
CA GLY A 381 -9.67 -27.69 17.70
C GLY A 381 -8.82 -28.67 16.88
N SER A 382 -8.09 -28.20 15.86
CA SER A 382 -7.20 -29.01 15.05
C SER A 382 -5.85 -29.24 15.76
N LEU A 383 -5.38 -30.48 15.82
CA LEU A 383 -4.04 -30.80 16.33
C LEU A 383 -2.89 -30.13 15.55
N LEU A 384 -3.12 -29.79 14.30
CA LEU A 384 -2.16 -29.11 13.44
C LEU A 384 -2.18 -27.59 13.59
N TRP A 385 -3.12 -27.01 14.34
CA TRP A 385 -3.29 -25.58 14.47
C TRP A 385 -2.02 -24.84 14.96
N PRO A 386 -1.30 -25.28 16.04
CA PRO A 386 -0.11 -24.57 16.49
C PRO A 386 1.00 -24.50 15.43
N LEU A 387 1.19 -25.62 14.70
CA LEU A 387 2.16 -25.70 13.61
C LEU A 387 1.76 -24.81 12.44
N MET A 388 0.48 -24.86 12.03
CA MET A 388 -0.07 -24.01 10.97
C MET A 388 0.09 -22.53 11.31
N ARG A 389 -0.31 -22.12 12.52
CA ARG A 389 -0.19 -20.74 12.99
C ARG A 389 1.26 -20.24 12.90
N ARG A 390 2.20 -21.00 13.46
CA ARG A 390 3.62 -20.62 13.46
C ARG A 390 4.16 -20.49 12.04
N MET A 391 4.00 -21.51 11.21
CA MET A 391 4.58 -21.53 9.85
C MET A 391 3.93 -20.51 8.92
N ASN A 392 2.59 -20.39 8.96
CA ASN A 392 1.89 -19.46 8.07
C ASN A 392 2.07 -17.99 8.52
N MET A 393 2.22 -17.74 9.83
CA MET A 393 2.54 -16.40 10.34
C MET A 393 3.93 -15.95 9.88
N ASP A 394 4.92 -16.86 9.91
CA ASP A 394 6.26 -16.59 9.38
C ASP A 394 6.23 -16.31 7.86
N LEU A 395 5.34 -16.96 7.11
CA LEU A 395 5.15 -16.67 5.69
C LEU A 395 4.57 -15.26 5.49
N ILE A 396 3.52 -14.88 6.23
CA ILE A 396 2.90 -13.55 6.15
C ILE A 396 3.94 -12.46 6.45
N ARG A 397 4.75 -12.63 7.50
CA ARG A 397 5.84 -11.72 7.87
C ARG A 397 6.89 -11.55 6.77
N ASN A 398 7.08 -12.56 5.93
CA ASN A 398 7.96 -12.52 4.77
C ASN A 398 7.25 -12.06 3.48
N GLY A 399 6.06 -11.49 3.57
CA GLY A 399 5.28 -11.02 2.42
C GLY A 399 4.67 -12.11 1.56
N ILE A 400 4.63 -13.36 2.07
CA ILE A 400 4.16 -14.55 1.34
C ILE A 400 2.78 -14.94 1.86
N PHE A 401 1.82 -15.04 0.95
CA PHE A 401 0.46 -15.35 1.33
C PHE A 401 0.24 -16.86 1.54
N PRO A 402 -0.33 -17.30 2.67
CA PRO A 402 -0.44 -18.73 3.00
C PRO A 402 -1.64 -19.45 2.40
N LYS A 403 -2.55 -18.75 1.67
CA LYS A 403 -3.77 -19.34 1.11
C LYS A 403 -3.47 -20.59 0.28
N ASP A 404 -4.26 -21.62 0.44
CA ASP A 404 -4.19 -22.89 -0.28
C ASP A 404 -2.91 -23.70 -0.10
N LYS A 405 -2.01 -23.32 0.82
CA LYS A 405 -0.89 -24.16 1.24
C LYS A 405 -1.40 -25.36 2.07
N LEU A 406 -0.59 -26.40 2.15
CA LEU A 406 -0.99 -27.67 2.76
C LEU A 406 -1.61 -27.51 4.16
N LEU A 407 -0.97 -26.77 5.04
CA LEU A 407 -1.46 -26.56 6.41
C LEU A 407 -2.72 -25.68 6.45
N ASP A 408 -2.82 -24.68 5.59
CA ASP A 408 -4.02 -23.87 5.44
C ASP A 408 -5.21 -24.73 4.97
N LYS A 409 -5.00 -25.58 3.96
CA LYS A 409 -6.04 -26.52 3.47
C LYS A 409 -6.55 -27.49 4.53
N LEU A 410 -5.64 -27.94 5.41
CA LEU A 410 -5.99 -28.92 6.45
C LEU A 410 -6.68 -28.30 7.67
N VAL A 411 -6.43 -27.02 7.97
CA VAL A 411 -6.92 -26.36 9.20
C VAL A 411 -7.98 -25.31 8.89
N CYS A 412 -7.65 -24.23 8.15
CA CYS A 412 -8.53 -23.08 8.00
C CYS A 412 -9.47 -23.17 6.80
N LYS A 413 -9.04 -23.72 5.65
CA LYS A 413 -9.85 -23.76 4.42
C LYS A 413 -11.20 -24.43 4.64
N ARG A 414 -11.22 -25.57 5.31
CA ARG A 414 -12.47 -26.31 5.58
C ARG A 414 -13.46 -25.50 6.41
N VAL A 415 -12.94 -24.69 7.36
CA VAL A 415 -13.80 -23.81 8.17
C VAL A 415 -14.35 -22.69 7.31
N ARG A 416 -13.50 -22.03 6.51
CA ARG A 416 -13.92 -20.94 5.58
C ARG A 416 -14.99 -21.42 4.60
N ASP A 417 -14.78 -22.58 3.98
CA ASP A 417 -15.76 -23.16 3.04
C ASP A 417 -17.12 -23.41 3.73
N THR A 418 -17.11 -23.86 4.99
CA THR A 418 -18.34 -24.06 5.78
C THR A 418 -19.06 -22.74 6.12
N LEU A 419 -18.29 -21.65 6.25
CA LEU A 419 -18.80 -20.31 6.56
C LEU A 419 -19.17 -19.50 5.30
N GLY A 420 -19.01 -20.05 4.09
CA GLY A 420 -19.28 -19.35 2.83
C GLY A 420 -18.26 -18.27 2.46
N MET A 421 -17.06 -18.35 3.04
CA MET A 421 -15.94 -17.41 2.80
C MET A 421 -15.01 -17.88 1.66
N ASP A 422 -15.39 -18.87 0.91
CA ASP A 422 -14.62 -19.48 -0.18
C ASP A 422 -14.35 -18.50 -1.33
N GLN A 423 -15.30 -17.61 -1.63
CA GLN A 423 -15.23 -16.61 -2.69
C GLN A 423 -14.57 -15.29 -2.26
N VAL A 424 -14.37 -15.06 -0.96
CA VAL A 424 -13.76 -13.83 -0.48
C VAL A 424 -12.33 -13.68 -1.02
N ARG A 425 -12.06 -12.55 -1.68
CA ARG A 425 -10.76 -12.23 -2.26
C ARG A 425 -10.04 -11.06 -1.60
N ALA A 426 -10.76 -10.22 -0.87
CA ALA A 426 -10.20 -9.13 -0.08
C ALA A 426 -11.13 -8.73 1.07
N THR A 427 -10.53 -8.27 2.16
CA THR A 427 -11.23 -7.67 3.30
C THR A 427 -10.66 -6.27 3.54
N ILE A 428 -11.54 -5.29 3.67
CA ILE A 428 -11.20 -3.89 3.95
C ILE A 428 -11.67 -3.58 5.37
N VAL A 429 -10.75 -3.16 6.23
CA VAL A 429 -11.02 -2.82 7.63
C VAL A 429 -10.88 -1.31 7.80
N ALA A 430 -11.90 -0.65 8.33
CA ALA A 430 -11.82 0.72 8.80
C ALA A 430 -11.92 0.77 10.33
N GLY A 431 -11.08 1.56 10.94
CA GLY A 431 -11.15 1.81 12.39
C GLY A 431 -12.40 2.62 12.76
N ASP A 432 -13.03 2.25 13.87
CA ASP A 432 -14.16 2.94 14.50
C ASP A 432 -13.67 4.02 15.48
N GLY A 433 -12.76 4.89 15.04
CA GLY A 433 -12.08 5.88 15.87
C GLY A 433 -10.79 5.36 16.52
N SER A 434 -10.41 4.10 16.28
CA SER A 434 -9.10 3.52 16.62
C SER A 434 -8.51 2.82 15.39
N ALA A 435 -7.19 2.92 15.19
CA ALA A 435 -6.54 2.10 14.18
C ALA A 435 -6.62 0.62 14.57
N ALA A 436 -6.87 -0.27 13.61
CA ALA A 436 -6.83 -1.70 13.87
C ALA A 436 -5.42 -2.13 14.29
N GLU A 437 -5.35 -3.05 15.26
CA GLU A 437 -4.06 -3.58 15.70
C GLU A 437 -3.42 -4.46 14.61
N GLN A 438 -2.09 -4.42 14.52
CA GLN A 438 -1.34 -5.26 13.58
C GLN A 438 -1.64 -6.75 13.80
N SER A 439 -1.82 -7.17 15.06
CA SER A 439 -2.19 -8.54 15.43
C SER A 439 -3.52 -8.99 14.82
N LEU A 440 -4.53 -8.13 14.82
CA LEU A 440 -5.84 -8.40 14.20
C LEU A 440 -5.71 -8.52 12.68
N VAL A 441 -5.00 -7.59 12.03
CA VAL A 441 -4.79 -7.60 10.58
C VAL A 441 -4.07 -8.87 10.14
N ASP A 442 -3.02 -9.28 10.86
CA ASP A 442 -2.26 -10.51 10.56
C ASP A 442 -3.08 -11.77 10.84
N SER A 443 -3.88 -11.78 11.91
CA SER A 443 -4.80 -12.87 12.22
C SER A 443 -5.88 -13.03 11.14
N LEU A 444 -6.46 -11.93 10.65
CA LEU A 444 -7.41 -11.95 9.53
C LEU A 444 -6.76 -12.53 8.26
N ARG A 445 -5.56 -12.08 7.92
CA ARG A 445 -4.78 -12.63 6.78
C ARG A 445 -4.56 -14.13 6.93
N LEU A 446 -4.25 -14.58 8.16
CA LEU A 446 -4.00 -15.98 8.46
C LEU A 446 -5.28 -16.83 8.37
N TYR A 447 -6.34 -16.40 9.04
CA TYR A 447 -7.56 -17.22 9.21
C TYR A 447 -8.51 -17.10 8.03
N LEU A 448 -8.74 -15.90 7.51
CA LEU A 448 -9.56 -15.73 6.32
C LEU A 448 -8.84 -16.18 5.05
N GLY A 449 -7.50 -16.21 5.07
CA GLY A 449 -6.70 -16.55 3.90
C GLY A 449 -6.91 -15.57 2.75
N VAL A 450 -7.13 -14.29 3.05
CA VAL A 450 -7.32 -13.21 2.08
C VAL A 450 -6.45 -12.01 2.42
N PRO A 451 -6.04 -11.21 1.43
CA PRO A 451 -5.41 -9.93 1.68
C PRO A 451 -6.34 -9.01 2.47
N VAL A 452 -5.76 -8.25 3.40
CA VAL A 452 -6.49 -7.31 4.25
C VAL A 452 -5.94 -5.92 4.01
N MET A 453 -6.81 -5.00 3.58
CA MET A 453 -6.54 -3.57 3.47
C MET A 453 -6.97 -2.88 4.76
N HIS A 454 -6.13 -2.01 5.27
CA HIS A 454 -6.45 -1.18 6.42
C HIS A 454 -6.63 0.26 5.96
N SER A 455 -7.79 0.86 6.25
CA SER A 455 -8.16 2.20 5.83
C SER A 455 -8.21 3.15 7.02
N TYR A 456 -7.72 4.37 6.82
CA TYR A 456 -7.87 5.47 7.77
C TYR A 456 -8.88 6.48 7.26
N VAL A 457 -9.91 6.71 8.08
CA VAL A 457 -10.94 7.73 7.86
C VAL A 457 -11.06 8.56 9.16
N PRO A 458 -10.70 9.85 9.12
CA PRO A 458 -10.83 10.70 10.31
C PRO A 458 -12.30 10.87 10.69
N GLN A 459 -12.57 10.77 11.99
CA GLN A 459 -13.92 10.98 12.55
C GLN A 459 -14.31 12.46 12.60
N ARG A 460 -13.32 13.33 12.66
CA ARG A 460 -13.47 14.77 12.74
C ARG A 460 -12.48 15.46 11.82
N MET A 461 -12.92 16.51 11.18
CA MET A 461 -12.04 17.41 10.44
C MET A 461 -12.56 18.83 10.54
N GLU A 462 -11.65 19.80 10.59
CA GLU A 462 -12.01 21.20 10.62
C GLU A 462 -11.01 22.08 9.86
N CYS A 463 -11.53 23.16 9.30
CA CYS A 463 -10.74 24.22 8.72
C CYS A 463 -11.25 25.56 9.27
N HIS A 464 -10.37 26.35 9.88
CA HIS A 464 -10.75 27.62 10.52
C HIS A 464 -11.98 27.50 11.44
N HIS A 465 -12.02 26.42 12.26
CA HIS A 465 -13.11 26.09 13.19
C HIS A 465 -14.46 25.73 12.51
N GLN A 466 -14.46 25.56 11.19
CA GLN A 466 -15.63 25.06 10.46
C GLN A 466 -15.50 23.55 10.23
N PRO A 467 -16.53 22.76 10.50
CA PRO A 467 -16.53 21.33 10.21
C PRO A 467 -16.34 21.04 8.73
N SER A 468 -15.60 19.98 8.44
CA SER A 468 -15.43 19.45 7.10
C SER A 468 -15.53 17.92 7.13
N LEU A 469 -15.83 17.32 5.97
CA LEU A 469 -15.98 15.89 5.81
C LEU A 469 -15.09 15.40 4.65
N VAL A 470 -14.70 14.13 4.72
CA VAL A 470 -14.08 13.43 3.58
C VAL A 470 -15.11 12.56 2.86
N THR A 471 -14.86 12.30 1.58
CA THR A 471 -15.69 11.43 0.73
C THR A 471 -15.02 10.08 0.44
N ALA A 472 -13.80 9.87 0.91
CA ALA A 472 -13.07 8.59 0.79
C ALA A 472 -12.06 8.46 1.95
N PRO A 473 -11.50 7.28 2.19
CA PRO A 473 -10.40 7.12 3.11
C PRO A 473 -9.23 8.06 2.77
N VAL A 474 -8.66 8.66 3.81
CA VAL A 474 -7.48 9.55 3.69
C VAL A 474 -6.23 8.75 3.34
N CYS A 475 -6.06 7.61 3.99
CA CYS A 475 -5.02 6.62 3.68
C CYS A 475 -5.64 5.23 3.55
N THR A 476 -5.02 4.39 2.72
CA THR A 476 -5.36 2.96 2.65
C THR A 476 -4.12 2.15 2.29
N SER A 477 -3.88 1.06 3.02
CA SER A 477 -2.80 0.14 2.69
C SER A 477 -3.03 -0.53 1.35
N ASN A 478 -1.96 -0.80 0.60
CA ASN A 478 -2.08 -1.58 -0.64
C ASN A 478 -2.60 -2.99 -0.34
N LEU A 479 -3.45 -3.53 -1.22
CA LEU A 479 -4.06 -4.86 -1.08
C LEU A 479 -3.02 -5.96 -0.81
N TYR A 480 -1.87 -5.89 -1.48
CA TYR A 480 -0.82 -6.89 -1.38
C TYR A 480 0.32 -6.50 -0.43
N ASP A 481 0.16 -5.40 0.32
CA ASP A 481 1.12 -5.00 1.35
C ASP A 481 0.90 -5.81 2.63
N LEU A 482 1.77 -6.80 2.84
CA LEU A 482 1.76 -7.64 4.04
C LEU A 482 2.78 -7.19 5.09
N GLN A 483 3.45 -6.06 4.89
CA GLN A 483 4.50 -5.62 5.81
C GLN A 483 3.93 -5.32 7.20
N ALA A 484 4.57 -5.89 8.22
CA ALA A 484 4.32 -5.54 9.61
C ALA A 484 5.08 -4.26 9.99
N PHE A 485 4.51 -3.50 10.92
CA PHE A 485 5.07 -2.22 11.33
C PHE A 485 6.42 -2.31 12.03
N ALA A 486 6.68 -3.33 12.86
CA ALA A 486 7.94 -3.49 13.59
C ALA A 486 8.24 -4.97 13.85
N PRO A 487 9.09 -5.61 13.04
CA PRO A 487 9.48 -6.99 13.30
C PRO A 487 10.35 -7.15 14.56
N GLN A 488 10.94 -6.09 15.08
CA GLN A 488 11.87 -6.16 16.23
C GLN A 488 11.17 -6.12 17.59
N LEU A 489 9.96 -5.58 17.70
CA LEU A 489 9.21 -5.48 18.97
C LEU A 489 8.37 -6.73 19.27
N VAL A 490 8.38 -7.74 18.40
CA VAL A 490 7.54 -8.94 18.53
C VAL A 490 8.13 -10.02 19.48
N HIS A 491 9.32 -9.80 20.01
CA HIS A 491 9.97 -10.79 20.90
C HIS A 491 9.73 -10.56 22.40
N ASP A 492 9.11 -9.47 22.77
CA ASP A 492 8.71 -9.23 24.14
C ASP A 492 7.20 -9.53 24.29
N ASP A 493 6.83 -10.55 25.06
CA ASP A 493 5.43 -10.90 25.36
C ASP A 493 4.67 -9.81 26.12
N SER A 494 5.38 -8.78 26.57
CA SER A 494 4.85 -7.53 27.12
C SER A 494 4.70 -6.43 26.04
N ALA A 495 5.08 -6.69 24.78
CA ALA A 495 5.03 -5.71 23.71
C ALA A 495 3.58 -5.27 23.45
N ARG A 496 3.35 -4.02 23.71
CA ARG A 496 2.10 -3.31 23.41
C ARG A 496 1.80 -3.46 21.93
N CYS A 497 0.58 -3.89 21.61
CA CYS A 497 0.15 -4.00 20.23
C CYS A 497 0.19 -2.63 19.57
N LEU A 498 1.12 -2.43 18.63
CA LEU A 498 1.15 -1.23 17.82
C LEU A 498 0.03 -1.29 16.77
N PRO A 499 -0.56 -0.14 16.40
CA PRO A 499 -1.52 -0.08 15.31
C PRO A 499 -0.89 -0.52 13.99
N ALA A 500 -1.67 -1.16 13.14
CA ALA A 500 -1.25 -1.45 11.78
C ALA A 500 -1.10 -0.15 10.98
N HIS A 501 -0.17 -0.13 10.01
CA HIS A 501 -0.08 1.01 9.11
C HIS A 501 -1.34 1.10 8.24
N VAL A 502 -1.70 2.31 7.88
CA VAL A 502 -2.87 2.63 7.04
C VAL A 502 -2.48 2.95 5.60
N GLY A 503 -1.23 2.68 5.22
CA GLY A 503 -0.75 2.89 3.86
C GLY A 503 -0.42 4.35 3.52
N PRO A 504 -0.26 4.64 2.21
CA PRO A 504 0.00 5.98 1.69
C PRO A 504 -1.28 6.82 1.63
N PRO A 505 -1.16 8.14 1.36
CA PRO A 505 -2.30 8.99 1.06
C PRO A 505 -3.13 8.48 -0.13
N SER A 506 -4.42 8.80 -0.14
CA SER A 506 -5.26 8.58 -1.31
C SER A 506 -4.79 9.43 -2.50
N VAL A 507 -5.04 8.99 -3.74
CA VAL A 507 -4.61 9.67 -4.98
C VAL A 507 -5.26 11.02 -5.20
N SER A 508 -6.36 11.31 -4.50
CA SER A 508 -7.17 12.53 -4.68
C SER A 508 -6.91 13.58 -3.61
N LEU A 509 -5.92 13.36 -2.74
CA LEU A 509 -5.54 14.29 -1.66
C LEU A 509 -4.04 14.25 -1.35
N GLU A 510 -3.61 15.18 -0.53
CA GLU A 510 -2.27 15.21 0.05
C GLU A 510 -2.35 15.42 1.56
N ILE A 511 -1.31 14.97 2.27
CA ILE A 511 -1.22 14.97 3.73
C ILE A 511 0.07 15.65 4.15
N LYS A 512 0.02 16.41 5.25
CA LYS A 512 1.20 16.79 6.03
C LYS A 512 0.96 16.53 7.51
N LEU A 513 2.02 16.40 8.27
CA LEU A 513 1.99 16.32 9.72
C LEU A 513 2.46 17.65 10.31
N VAL A 514 1.74 18.16 11.31
CA VAL A 514 2.06 19.41 11.98
C VAL A 514 2.42 19.12 13.43
N ASP A 515 3.62 19.49 13.81
CA ASP A 515 4.11 19.40 15.19
C ASP A 515 3.60 20.59 16.02
N ASP A 516 3.68 20.49 17.36
CA ASP A 516 3.33 21.55 18.32
C ASP A 516 1.86 22.01 18.27
N THR A 517 0.94 21.13 17.89
CA THR A 517 -0.50 21.37 17.99
C THR A 517 -1.07 20.94 19.35
N PRO A 518 -2.28 21.35 19.71
CA PRO A 518 -2.94 20.85 20.93
C PRO A 518 -3.06 19.32 20.95
N ALA A 519 -3.35 18.69 19.81
CA ALA A 519 -3.44 17.24 19.69
C ALA A 519 -2.09 16.56 19.98
N VAL A 520 -1.00 17.07 19.43
CA VAL A 520 0.36 16.55 19.68
C VAL A 520 0.75 16.72 21.14
N ARG A 521 0.48 17.89 21.75
CA ARG A 521 0.78 18.13 23.17
C ARG A 521 0.00 17.21 24.11
N ALA A 522 -1.27 16.91 23.77
CA ALA A 522 -2.09 15.99 24.56
C ALA A 522 -1.55 14.56 24.58
N HIS A 523 -0.79 14.16 23.56
CA HIS A 523 -0.23 12.81 23.41
C HIS A 523 1.31 12.75 23.54
N SER A 524 1.93 13.75 24.13
CA SER A 524 3.39 13.87 24.30
C SER A 524 4.05 12.65 24.94
N SER A 525 3.38 12.02 25.93
CA SER A 525 3.91 10.80 26.59
C SER A 525 3.97 9.58 25.67
N VAL A 526 3.03 9.44 24.73
CA VAL A 526 3.04 8.37 23.73
C VAL A 526 4.13 8.61 22.69
N ILE A 527 4.24 9.86 22.23
CA ILE A 527 5.25 10.28 21.25
C ILE A 527 6.66 10.09 21.82
N GLN A 528 6.90 10.50 23.08
CA GLN A 528 8.20 10.32 23.72
C GLN A 528 8.59 8.82 23.77
N ARG A 529 7.66 7.95 24.17
CA ARG A 529 7.92 6.50 24.20
C ARG A 529 8.25 5.92 22.83
N LEU A 530 7.52 6.34 21.78
CA LEU A 530 7.81 5.89 20.43
C LEU A 530 9.20 6.32 19.96
N ARG A 531 9.65 7.51 20.35
CA ARG A 531 11.01 8.00 20.07
C ARG A 531 12.07 7.21 20.84
N GLU A 532 11.83 6.87 22.09
CA GLU A 532 12.71 6.01 22.92
C GLU A 532 12.82 4.57 22.36
N ASP A 533 11.76 4.06 21.72
CA ASP A 533 11.70 2.71 21.14
C ASP A 533 12.33 2.62 19.72
N GLY A 534 13.05 3.64 19.25
CA GLY A 534 13.83 3.60 18.01
C GLY A 534 13.20 4.26 16.77
N ASN A 535 12.08 4.98 16.93
CA ASN A 535 11.47 5.79 15.85
C ASN A 535 11.91 7.27 15.97
N HIS A 536 13.21 7.51 16.20
CA HIS A 536 13.74 8.83 16.54
C HIS A 536 13.57 9.87 15.42
N ASP A 537 13.66 9.44 14.17
CA ASP A 537 13.74 10.33 13.01
C ASP A 537 12.45 10.38 12.18
N ASP A 538 11.49 9.49 12.43
CA ASP A 538 10.22 9.48 11.71
C ASP A 538 9.39 10.72 12.08
N PRO A 539 8.86 11.50 11.10
CA PRO A 539 8.00 12.64 11.38
C PRO A 539 6.73 12.22 12.11
N ILE A 540 6.47 12.84 13.25
CA ILE A 540 5.25 12.65 14.06
C ILE A 540 4.56 14.00 14.20
N GLY A 541 3.22 14.00 14.03
CA GLY A 541 2.44 15.22 14.14
C GLY A 541 0.95 14.99 13.95
N GLU A 542 0.16 16.04 14.12
CA GLU A 542 -1.25 16.04 13.78
C GLU A 542 -1.45 15.99 12.27
N VAL A 543 -2.38 15.15 11.83
CA VAL A 543 -2.67 14.93 10.41
C VAL A 543 -3.48 16.10 9.86
N TYR A 544 -2.94 16.75 8.84
CA TYR A 544 -3.60 17.77 8.03
C TYR A 544 -3.78 17.26 6.61
N VAL A 545 -4.96 17.45 6.05
CA VAL A 545 -5.33 16.97 4.72
C VAL A 545 -5.88 18.08 3.84
N ARG A 546 -5.66 18.00 2.53
CA ARG A 546 -6.33 18.84 1.52
C ARG A 546 -6.47 18.08 0.21
N GLY A 547 -7.44 18.43 -0.60
CA GLY A 547 -7.65 17.81 -1.91
C GLY A 547 -9.10 17.69 -2.29
N TYR A 548 -9.38 17.00 -3.41
CA TYR A 548 -10.72 16.93 -3.97
C TYR A 548 -11.70 16.08 -3.16
N THR A 549 -11.22 15.13 -2.36
CA THR A 549 -12.07 14.30 -1.48
C THR A 549 -12.43 14.99 -0.17
N VAL A 550 -11.99 16.23 0.04
CA VAL A 550 -12.32 17.02 1.23
C VAL A 550 -13.43 18.01 0.86
N SER A 551 -14.50 18.04 1.66
CA SER A 551 -15.59 19.01 1.49
C SER A 551 -15.07 20.43 1.76
N GLN A 552 -15.46 21.38 0.92
CA GLN A 552 -15.14 22.79 1.11
C GLN A 552 -16.31 23.51 1.79
N THR A 553 -16.06 24.10 2.93
CA THR A 553 -16.99 25.02 3.58
C THR A 553 -16.66 26.44 3.12
N GLY A 554 -17.46 26.97 2.19
CA GLY A 554 -17.32 28.36 1.68
C GLY A 554 -16.46 28.44 0.40
N HIS A 555 -16.97 29.18 -0.59
CA HIS A 555 -16.21 29.59 -1.75
C HIS A 555 -15.20 30.67 -1.31
N ASP A 556 -13.94 30.25 -1.17
CA ASP A 556 -12.84 31.20 -1.25
C ASP A 556 -12.34 31.16 -2.70
N ASP A 557 -12.31 32.30 -3.38
CA ASP A 557 -11.88 32.46 -4.78
C ASP A 557 -10.39 32.15 -5.01
N THR A 558 -9.70 31.70 -3.98
CA THR A 558 -8.32 31.25 -4.09
C THR A 558 -8.28 29.80 -4.60
N ASN A 559 -7.60 29.57 -5.73
CA ASN A 559 -7.42 28.28 -6.39
C ASN A 559 -6.71 27.20 -5.54
N ILE A 560 -6.48 27.42 -4.25
CA ILE A 560 -5.76 26.52 -3.35
C ILE A 560 -6.72 26.06 -2.26
N SER A 561 -7.09 24.78 -2.28
CA SER A 561 -7.84 24.16 -1.18
C SER A 561 -7.10 24.34 0.15
N PRO A 562 -7.76 24.83 1.21
CA PRO A 562 -7.13 24.99 2.52
C PRO A 562 -6.75 23.64 3.14
N TRP A 563 -5.85 23.66 4.12
CA TRP A 563 -5.53 22.51 4.93
C TRP A 563 -6.56 22.31 6.04
N HIS A 564 -7.02 21.08 6.21
CA HIS A 564 -8.00 20.67 7.21
C HIS A 564 -7.33 19.81 8.28
N ALA A 565 -7.45 20.21 9.54
CA ALA A 565 -6.95 19.48 10.70
C ALA A 565 -7.89 18.32 11.04
N THR A 566 -7.34 17.15 11.33
CA THR A 566 -8.13 15.98 11.75
C THR A 566 -8.22 15.82 13.27
N GLY A 567 -7.30 16.40 14.01
CA GLY A 567 -7.13 16.16 15.44
C GLY A 567 -6.48 14.82 15.78
N ASP A 568 -6.19 13.98 14.76
CA ASP A 568 -5.52 12.69 14.92
C ASP A 568 -4.02 12.88 14.82
N VAL A 569 -3.25 12.16 15.63
CA VAL A 569 -1.77 12.18 15.59
C VAL A 569 -1.29 10.92 14.88
N ALA A 570 -0.43 11.11 13.89
CA ALA A 570 0.16 10.03 13.12
C ALA A 570 1.69 10.15 13.02
N LEU A 571 2.28 9.03 12.66
CA LEU A 571 3.68 8.86 12.32
C LEU A 571 3.75 8.51 10.83
N VAL A 572 4.69 9.10 10.08
CA VAL A 572 4.98 8.67 8.71
C VAL A 572 6.31 7.92 8.68
N ARG A 573 6.29 6.76 8.04
CA ARG A 573 7.46 5.89 7.91
C ARG A 573 8.32 6.27 6.71
N THR A 574 9.55 5.78 6.71
CA THR A 574 10.52 6.00 5.61
C THR A 574 10.01 5.59 4.24
N ASN A 575 9.12 4.60 4.16
CA ASN A 575 8.49 4.18 2.91
C ASN A 575 7.26 5.02 2.51
N GLY A 576 6.93 6.06 3.29
CA GLY A 576 5.79 6.95 3.02
C GLY A 576 4.42 6.39 3.43
N THR A 577 4.37 5.33 4.24
CA THR A 577 3.12 4.85 4.84
C THR A 577 2.89 5.50 6.19
N PHE A 578 1.61 5.69 6.54
CA PHE A 578 1.18 6.35 7.77
C PHE A 578 0.75 5.34 8.83
N VAL A 579 0.93 5.70 10.10
CA VAL A 579 0.43 4.98 11.25
C VAL A 579 -0.26 5.97 12.18
N VAL A 580 -1.56 5.79 12.41
CA VAL A 580 -2.32 6.63 13.34
C VAL A 580 -2.05 6.12 14.75
N ILE A 581 -1.36 6.93 15.55
CA ILE A 581 -0.91 6.57 16.91
C ILE A 581 -1.85 7.08 18.00
N ALA A 582 -2.59 8.17 17.74
CA ALA A 582 -3.55 8.72 18.68
C ALA A 582 -4.73 9.35 17.92
N PRO A 583 -5.89 8.69 17.87
CA PRO A 583 -7.10 9.24 17.28
C PRO A 583 -7.68 10.35 18.18
N HIS A 584 -8.38 11.30 17.57
CA HIS A 584 -9.03 12.42 18.28
C HIS A 584 -10.00 11.91 19.35
N GLY A 585 -9.91 12.49 20.55
CA GLY A 585 -10.77 12.13 21.69
C GLY A 585 -10.34 10.85 22.42
N ALA A 586 -9.28 10.18 22.03
CA ALA A 586 -8.64 9.19 22.89
C ALA A 586 -8.23 9.88 24.18
N LYS A 587 -8.85 9.50 25.30
CA LYS A 587 -8.46 10.02 26.61
C LYS A 587 -6.99 9.66 26.85
N GLU A 588 -6.28 10.53 27.56
CA GLU A 588 -4.92 10.31 28.09
C GLU A 588 -4.76 9.03 28.93
N ALA A 589 -5.51 8.02 28.67
CA ALA A 589 -5.23 6.75 29.24
C ALA A 589 -3.90 6.34 28.63
N GLY A 590 -2.86 6.40 29.43
CA GLY A 590 -1.60 5.71 29.17
C GLY A 590 -1.78 4.22 28.94
N VAL A 591 -2.89 3.84 28.38
CA VAL A 591 -3.29 2.48 28.02
C VAL A 591 -4.06 2.63 26.72
N MET A 592 -3.50 2.14 25.64
CA MET A 592 -4.34 1.44 24.65
C MET A 592 -5.34 0.61 25.46
N PRO A 593 -6.64 0.59 25.15
CA PRO A 593 -7.62 -0.18 25.90
C PRO A 593 -7.01 -1.56 26.12
N ASN A 594 -6.96 -2.04 27.37
CA ASN A 594 -6.33 -3.28 27.76
C ASN A 594 -6.67 -4.36 26.73
N THR A 595 -5.78 -4.55 25.77
CA THR A 595 -5.81 -5.75 24.96
C THR A 595 -5.52 -6.86 25.94
N MET A 596 -6.51 -7.70 26.18
CA MET A 596 -6.38 -8.88 27.01
C MET A 596 -5.07 -9.54 26.63
N THR A 597 -4.17 -9.67 27.56
CA THR A 597 -2.96 -10.47 27.36
C THR A 597 -3.39 -11.87 26.91
N SER A 598 -2.58 -12.54 26.13
CA SER A 598 -2.88 -13.91 25.66
C SER A 598 -3.23 -14.83 26.85
N THR A 599 -2.71 -14.54 28.02
CA THR A 599 -3.00 -15.20 29.29
C THR A 599 -4.39 -14.86 29.83
N GLU A 600 -4.83 -13.59 29.74
CA GLU A 600 -6.18 -13.16 30.14
C GLU A 600 -7.23 -13.69 29.17
N ALA A 601 -6.95 -13.66 27.86
CA ALA A 601 -7.80 -14.28 26.84
C ALA A 601 -7.90 -15.81 27.06
N SER A 602 -6.81 -16.48 27.38
CA SER A 602 -6.80 -17.90 27.74
C SER A 602 -7.57 -18.17 29.02
N ASN A 603 -7.47 -17.31 30.03
CA ASN A 603 -8.19 -17.44 31.28
C ASN A 603 -9.69 -17.17 31.15
N LEU A 604 -10.09 -16.17 30.32
CA LEU A 604 -11.50 -15.90 30.01
C LEU A 604 -12.13 -17.01 29.16
N LEU A 605 -11.35 -17.56 28.21
CA LEU A 605 -11.74 -18.76 27.46
C LEU A 605 -11.91 -19.97 28.39
N ALA A 606 -10.97 -20.21 29.32
CA ALA A 606 -11.07 -21.28 30.28
C ALA A 606 -12.24 -21.11 31.26
N GLN A 607 -12.62 -19.86 31.54
CA GLN A 607 -13.78 -19.54 32.36
C GLN A 607 -15.09 -19.74 31.60
N ARG A 608 -15.18 -19.28 30.33
CA ARG A 608 -16.33 -19.55 29.45
C ARG A 608 -16.50 -21.04 29.12
N PHE A 609 -15.41 -21.81 28.98
CA PHE A 609 -15.49 -23.26 28.87
C PHE A 609 -16.03 -23.91 30.15
N ARG A 610 -15.72 -23.41 31.34
CA ARG A 610 -16.30 -23.85 32.61
C ARG A 610 -17.78 -23.50 32.73
N ASP A 611 -18.16 -22.31 32.30
CA ASP A 611 -19.55 -21.83 32.33
C ASP A 611 -20.44 -22.57 31.32
N ASN A 612 -19.93 -22.87 30.11
CA ASN A 612 -20.62 -23.70 29.13
C ASN A 612 -20.70 -25.20 29.52
N ALA A 613 -19.72 -25.70 30.25
CA ALA A 613 -19.76 -27.07 30.79
C ALA A 613 -20.76 -27.22 31.93
N SER A 614 -21.09 -26.15 32.65
CA SER A 614 -22.11 -26.11 33.69
C SER A 614 -23.55 -25.93 33.16
N SER A 615 -23.73 -25.60 31.90
CA SER A 615 -25.05 -25.41 31.23
C SER A 615 -25.49 -26.64 30.43
N GLY A 616 -25.34 -27.82 30.98
CA GLY A 616 -26.17 -29.02 30.76
C GLY A 616 -26.52 -29.42 29.31
N MET A 617 -25.57 -29.53 28.34
CA MET A 617 -25.77 -30.31 27.11
C MET A 617 -25.17 -31.71 27.26
N PRO A 618 -25.90 -32.80 26.98
CA PRO A 618 -25.38 -34.16 27.13
C PRO A 618 -24.31 -34.45 26.07
N PRO A 619 -23.25 -35.21 26.42
CA PRO A 619 -22.20 -35.58 25.50
C PRO A 619 -22.74 -36.53 24.41
N ARG A 620 -22.58 -36.18 23.16
CA ARG A 620 -22.77 -37.12 22.03
C ARG A 620 -21.70 -38.21 22.11
N ARG A 621 -22.14 -39.44 22.37
CA ARG A 621 -21.35 -40.68 22.25
C ARG A 621 -20.87 -40.83 20.81
N THR A 622 -19.55 -40.68 20.60
CA THR A 622 -18.89 -41.16 19.40
C THR A 622 -18.48 -42.59 19.61
N SER A 623 -19.06 -43.48 18.77
CA SER A 623 -18.69 -44.89 18.68
C SER A 623 -17.21 -45.07 18.38
N GLY A 624 -16.52 -45.84 19.22
CA GLY A 624 -15.10 -46.15 19.06
C GLY A 624 -14.86 -47.02 17.82
N ALA A 625 -14.07 -46.50 16.91
CA ALA A 625 -13.34 -47.31 15.95
C ALA A 625 -11.89 -47.38 16.40
N ARG A 626 -11.46 -48.57 16.82
CA ARG A 626 -10.06 -48.87 17.08
C ARG A 626 -9.28 -48.78 15.79
N ILE A 627 -8.38 -47.80 15.68
CA ILE A 627 -7.32 -47.79 14.66
C ILE A 627 -6.03 -48.14 15.37
N ALA A 628 -5.56 -49.36 15.09
CA ALA A 628 -4.30 -49.89 15.57
C ALA A 628 -3.13 -49.31 14.78
N SER A 629 -2.10 -48.93 15.53
CA SER A 629 -0.67 -48.94 15.20
C SER A 629 -0.21 -48.45 13.82
N SER A 630 0.01 -47.15 13.72
CA SER A 630 1.00 -46.58 12.78
C SER A 630 1.79 -45.38 13.34
N ALA A 631 1.98 -45.37 14.65
CA ALA A 631 2.72 -44.33 15.37
C ALA A 631 4.21 -44.15 14.93
N PRO A 632 4.97 -45.17 14.50
CA PRO A 632 6.36 -44.97 14.11
C PRO A 632 6.57 -44.22 12.80
N ALA A 633 5.66 -44.38 11.82
CA ALA A 633 5.79 -43.73 10.51
C ALA A 633 5.44 -42.22 10.54
N MET A 634 4.48 -41.85 11.40
CA MET A 634 4.16 -40.41 11.60
C MET A 634 5.24 -39.70 12.40
N LEU A 635 5.87 -40.35 13.37
CA LEU A 635 6.97 -39.76 14.14
C LEU A 635 8.23 -39.57 13.27
N ALA A 636 8.52 -40.51 12.37
CA ALA A 636 9.60 -40.38 11.39
C ALA A 636 9.35 -39.24 10.38
N MET A 637 8.11 -39.07 9.92
CA MET A 637 7.73 -37.99 9.04
C MET A 637 7.75 -36.62 9.74
N LEU A 638 7.37 -36.57 11.04
CA LEU A 638 7.45 -35.35 11.86
C LEU A 638 8.90 -34.97 12.18
N LEU A 639 9.76 -35.95 12.47
CA LEU A 639 11.20 -35.74 12.71
C LEU A 639 11.93 -35.31 11.43
N PHE A 640 11.50 -35.80 10.25
CA PHE A 640 12.03 -35.36 8.97
C PHE A 640 11.65 -33.92 8.64
N LEU A 641 10.42 -33.50 9.00
CA LEU A 641 9.97 -32.11 8.84
C LEU A 641 10.64 -31.15 9.82
N VAL A 642 10.94 -31.58 11.05
CA VAL A 642 11.64 -30.76 12.06
C VAL A 642 13.14 -30.65 11.74
N GLY A 643 13.76 -31.72 11.20
CA GLY A 643 15.16 -31.70 10.77
C GLY A 643 15.43 -30.79 9.57
N CYS A 644 14.43 -30.53 8.71
CA CYS A 644 14.55 -29.61 7.58
C CYS A 644 14.56 -28.12 7.99
N VAL A 645 14.16 -27.78 9.20
CA VAL A 645 14.13 -26.38 9.68
C VAL A 645 15.52 -25.91 10.13
N ASP A 646 16.35 -26.80 10.68
CA ASP A 646 17.72 -26.44 11.08
C ASP A 646 18.72 -26.42 9.90
N ALA A 647 18.39 -27.04 8.77
CA ALA A 647 19.21 -26.99 7.56
C ALA A 647 19.19 -25.60 6.87
N ARG A 648 18.32 -24.70 7.24
CA ARG A 648 18.27 -23.33 6.67
C ARG A 648 19.52 -22.49 6.99
N HIS A 649 20.23 -22.76 8.07
CA HIS A 649 21.46 -22.03 8.42
C HIS A 649 22.73 -22.61 7.78
N MET A 650 22.69 -23.81 7.23
CA MET A 650 23.87 -24.44 6.62
C MET A 650 23.91 -24.44 5.09
N MET A 651 22.82 -24.15 4.41
CA MET A 651 22.76 -24.21 2.93
C MET A 651 23.04 -22.87 2.20
N ILE A 652 23.36 -21.81 2.93
CA ILE A 652 23.79 -20.52 2.32
C ILE A 652 25.28 -20.51 1.92
N MET A 653 26.03 -21.54 2.30
CA MET A 653 27.49 -21.61 2.16
C MET A 653 28.00 -22.68 1.19
N ALA A 654 27.25 -23.13 0.20
CA ALA A 654 27.80 -23.98 -0.85
C ALA A 654 28.09 -23.14 -2.12
N PRO A 655 29.33 -23.02 -2.58
CA PRO A 655 29.63 -22.32 -3.80
C PRO A 655 29.11 -23.15 -4.99
N LEU A 656 28.14 -22.62 -5.70
CA LEU A 656 27.80 -23.07 -7.02
C LEU A 656 28.90 -22.59 -7.98
N HIS A 657 29.87 -23.48 -8.27
CA HIS A 657 30.73 -23.33 -9.41
C HIS A 657 29.88 -23.41 -10.69
N HIS A 658 29.43 -22.30 -11.16
CA HIS A 658 29.13 -22.06 -12.56
C HIS A 658 30.23 -21.12 -13.07
N GLU A 659 31.15 -21.68 -13.84
CA GLU A 659 32.04 -20.86 -14.68
C GLU A 659 31.16 -20.02 -15.62
N PRO A 660 31.15 -18.70 -15.52
CA PRO A 660 30.65 -17.87 -16.61
C PRO A 660 31.77 -17.90 -17.68
N ARG A 661 31.50 -18.54 -18.81
CA ARG A 661 32.25 -18.23 -20.03
C ARG A 661 32.08 -16.72 -20.26
N MET A 662 33.09 -15.98 -19.85
CA MET A 662 33.28 -14.61 -20.29
C MET A 662 33.55 -14.68 -21.80
N HIS A 663 32.46 -14.49 -22.59
CA HIS A 663 32.65 -14.05 -23.96
C HIS A 663 33.24 -12.64 -23.88
N MET A 664 34.56 -12.53 -24.02
CA MET A 664 35.18 -11.29 -24.45
C MET A 664 34.41 -10.84 -25.71
N LEU A 665 33.64 -9.78 -25.59
CA LEU A 665 33.13 -9.03 -26.72
C LEU A 665 34.33 -8.39 -27.40
N SER A 666 34.95 -9.15 -28.33
CA SER A 666 35.88 -8.59 -29.29
C SER A 666 35.11 -7.56 -30.11
N ARG A 667 35.56 -6.32 -30.10
CA ARG A 667 35.07 -5.27 -31.00
C ARG A 667 35.08 -5.80 -32.44
N ARG A 668 33.89 -6.05 -32.98
CA ARG A 668 33.63 -6.01 -34.41
C ARG A 668 33.24 -4.59 -34.76
N ALA A 669 33.94 -4.04 -35.72
CA ALA A 669 33.59 -2.77 -36.37
C ALA A 669 32.19 -2.85 -36.96
N LYS A 670 31.46 -1.75 -36.76
CA LYS A 670 30.27 -1.32 -37.49
C LYS A 670 29.55 -2.40 -38.34
N ASP A 671 28.52 -2.95 -37.71
CA ASP A 671 27.37 -3.45 -38.44
C ASP A 671 26.13 -2.68 -37.93
N ASP A 672 25.41 -2.03 -38.80
CA ASP A 672 24.31 -1.10 -38.55
C ASP A 672 23.01 -1.78 -38.05
N THR A 673 23.10 -2.95 -37.41
CA THR A 673 21.97 -3.75 -36.92
C THR A 673 21.90 -3.94 -35.42
N ASP A 674 22.63 -3.15 -34.63
CA ASP A 674 22.44 -3.17 -33.18
C ASP A 674 21.03 -2.66 -32.82
N PRO A 675 20.24 -3.42 -32.03
CA PRO A 675 18.94 -2.94 -31.60
C PRO A 675 19.16 -1.64 -30.84
N LYS A 676 18.64 -0.52 -31.39
CA LYS A 676 18.77 0.79 -30.78
C LYS A 676 18.29 0.70 -29.34
N THR A 677 19.21 0.87 -28.41
CA THR A 677 18.87 0.96 -26.97
C THR A 677 17.78 2.00 -26.80
N ASN A 678 16.66 1.60 -26.20
CA ASN A 678 15.53 2.49 -26.02
C ASN A 678 15.89 3.56 -24.97
N THR A 679 16.33 4.72 -25.44
CA THR A 679 16.76 5.85 -24.62
C THR A 679 15.70 6.28 -23.59
N THR A 680 14.42 6.17 -23.95
CA THR A 680 13.32 6.45 -23.01
C THR A 680 13.33 5.48 -21.83
N MET A 681 13.51 4.19 -22.08
CA MET A 681 13.56 3.19 -21.03
C MET A 681 14.81 3.35 -20.14
N VAL A 682 15.96 3.69 -20.72
CA VAL A 682 17.19 3.96 -19.94
C VAL A 682 17.01 5.20 -19.07
N ASN A 683 16.42 6.26 -19.59
CA ASN A 683 16.13 7.48 -18.82
C ASN A 683 15.14 7.20 -17.68
N LEU A 684 14.10 6.40 -17.92
CA LEU A 684 13.16 5.98 -16.88
C LEU A 684 13.87 5.14 -15.80
N ALA A 685 14.78 4.25 -16.18
CA ALA A 685 15.57 3.46 -15.24
C ALA A 685 16.47 4.38 -14.37
N PHE A 686 17.17 5.35 -14.96
CA PHE A 686 17.96 6.33 -14.20
C PHE A 686 17.10 7.17 -13.27
N GLN A 687 15.97 7.69 -13.74
CA GLN A 687 15.04 8.44 -12.89
C GLN A 687 14.50 7.57 -11.75
N GLY A 688 14.18 6.29 -12.03
CA GLY A 688 13.74 5.33 -11.01
C GLY A 688 14.81 5.11 -9.94
N ILE A 689 16.06 4.87 -10.32
CA ILE A 689 17.16 4.68 -9.36
C ILE A 689 17.42 5.99 -8.59
N MET A 690 17.50 7.15 -9.27
CA MET A 690 17.68 8.45 -8.60
C MET A 690 16.61 8.75 -7.56
N ALA A 691 15.36 8.33 -7.83
CA ALA A 691 14.24 8.52 -6.92
C ALA A 691 14.22 7.51 -5.74
N MET A 692 14.86 6.35 -5.88
CA MET A 692 14.69 5.21 -4.97
C MET A 692 15.96 4.79 -4.23
N GLN A 693 17.09 5.44 -4.49
CA GLN A 693 18.37 5.10 -3.85
C GLN A 693 18.31 5.23 -2.32
N ARG A 694 18.78 4.21 -1.61
CA ARG A 694 18.73 4.14 -0.14
C ARG A 694 20.01 3.67 0.50
N ALA A 695 20.82 2.93 -0.23
CA ALA A 695 22.09 2.40 0.22
C ALA A 695 23.23 3.08 -0.51
N SER A 696 24.37 3.22 0.13
CA SER A 696 25.57 3.81 -0.46
C SER A 696 25.98 3.12 -1.76
N TRP A 697 25.83 1.80 -1.85
CA TRP A 697 26.12 1.06 -3.09
C TRP A 697 25.17 1.41 -4.25
N GLU A 698 23.91 1.76 -3.97
CA GLU A 698 22.95 2.21 -5.00
C GLU A 698 23.37 3.57 -5.58
N HIS A 699 23.84 4.48 -4.73
CA HIS A 699 24.47 5.74 -5.15
C HIS A 699 25.66 5.49 -6.05
N GLY A 700 26.55 4.57 -5.64
CA GLY A 700 27.75 4.24 -6.39
C GLY A 700 27.45 3.61 -7.75
N VAL A 701 26.58 2.60 -7.79
CA VAL A 701 26.16 1.93 -9.04
C VAL A 701 25.53 2.94 -10.01
N LEU A 702 24.69 3.85 -9.50
CA LEU A 702 24.07 4.88 -10.33
C LEU A 702 25.14 5.83 -10.90
N GLN A 703 26.10 6.27 -10.09
CA GLN A 703 27.20 7.15 -10.54
C GLN A 703 28.02 6.46 -11.63
N SER A 704 28.43 5.22 -11.43
CA SER A 704 29.18 4.45 -12.43
C SER A 704 28.37 4.24 -13.71
N ALA A 705 27.09 3.89 -13.62
CA ALA A 705 26.22 3.73 -14.78
C ALA A 705 26.02 5.05 -15.56
N MET A 706 25.91 6.19 -14.87
CA MET A 706 25.84 7.50 -15.51
C MET A 706 27.15 7.86 -16.21
N ILE A 707 28.30 7.57 -15.60
CA ILE A 707 29.60 7.79 -16.25
C ILE A 707 29.69 6.97 -17.54
N GLU A 708 29.37 5.69 -17.48
CA GLU A 708 29.53 4.78 -18.65
C GLU A 708 28.53 5.07 -19.78
N TYR A 709 27.28 5.40 -19.44
CA TYR A 709 26.21 5.55 -20.43
C TYR A 709 26.00 7.00 -20.89
N SER A 710 25.82 7.92 -19.91
CA SER A 710 25.48 9.32 -20.23
C SER A 710 26.72 10.16 -20.52
N TYR A 711 27.86 9.83 -19.91
CA TYR A 711 29.08 10.60 -19.98
C TYR A 711 30.29 9.75 -20.33
N PRO A 712 30.24 8.93 -21.43
CA PRO A 712 31.31 7.98 -21.76
C PRO A 712 32.67 8.65 -22.02
N GLN A 713 32.71 9.95 -22.29
CA GLN A 713 33.96 10.73 -22.38
C GLN A 713 34.69 10.82 -21.04
N TRP A 714 34.03 10.62 -19.92
CA TRP A 714 34.54 10.65 -18.56
C TRP A 714 34.82 9.26 -17.99
N SER A 715 34.51 8.18 -18.76
CA SER A 715 34.78 6.81 -18.34
C SER A 715 36.27 6.52 -18.31
N MET A 716 36.75 5.88 -17.25
CA MET A 716 38.15 5.40 -17.15
C MET A 716 38.45 4.29 -18.17
N PHE A 717 37.44 3.65 -18.75
CA PHE A 717 37.62 2.61 -19.77
C PHE A 717 37.76 3.19 -21.18
N LYS A 718 37.49 4.45 -21.39
CA LYS A 718 37.65 5.10 -22.69
C LYS A 718 39.10 5.52 -22.87
N ARG A 719 39.77 4.97 -23.86
CA ARG A 719 41.06 5.50 -24.31
C ARG A 719 40.82 6.68 -25.23
N SER A 720 41.53 7.79 -24.99
CA SER A 720 41.66 8.83 -25.99
C SER A 720 42.38 8.27 -27.23
N ASP A 721 42.15 8.87 -28.42
CA ASP A 721 42.85 8.51 -29.65
C ASP A 721 44.40 8.69 -29.54
N HIS A 722 44.85 9.36 -28.48
CA HIS A 722 46.26 9.59 -28.14
C HIS A 722 46.79 8.70 -26.98
N GLY A 723 45.99 7.73 -26.51
CA GLY A 723 46.39 6.80 -25.48
C GLY A 723 46.39 7.32 -24.04
N ASP A 724 45.91 8.57 -23.83
CA ASP A 724 45.81 9.12 -22.47
C ASP A 724 44.66 8.49 -21.72
N LEU A 725 44.93 8.05 -20.51
CA LEU A 725 43.94 7.53 -19.59
C LEU A 725 43.22 8.70 -18.91
N PHE A 726 41.94 8.48 -18.51
CA PHE A 726 41.25 9.42 -17.69
C PHE A 726 41.93 9.65 -16.31
N PRO A 727 41.90 10.87 -15.73
CA PRO A 727 41.27 12.09 -16.24
C PRO A 727 42.16 12.77 -17.27
N PRO A 728 41.59 13.40 -18.31
CA PRO A 728 42.37 14.17 -19.26
C PRO A 728 43.07 15.36 -18.55
N ALA A 729 44.32 15.63 -18.90
CA ALA A 729 45.19 16.54 -18.18
C ALA A 729 44.77 18.03 -18.14
N LYS A 730 43.65 18.42 -18.70
CA LYS A 730 43.22 19.81 -18.88
C LYS A 730 41.81 20.08 -18.40
N SER A 731 41.52 21.32 -18.03
CA SER A 731 40.24 21.80 -17.55
C SER A 731 39.04 21.41 -18.42
N VAL A 732 37.94 21.01 -17.77
CA VAL A 732 36.70 20.65 -18.43
C VAL A 732 36.01 21.92 -18.90
N PRO A 733 35.60 22.05 -20.18
CA PRO A 733 34.72 23.10 -20.63
C PRO A 733 33.39 23.11 -19.84
N SER A 734 32.89 24.29 -19.50
CA SER A 734 31.70 24.45 -18.64
C SER A 734 30.42 23.81 -19.22
N ASP A 735 30.31 23.68 -20.53
CA ASP A 735 29.23 23.05 -21.27
C ASP A 735 29.32 21.51 -21.26
N GLN A 736 30.45 20.96 -20.84
CA GLN A 736 30.70 19.51 -20.75
C GLN A 736 30.69 18.99 -19.31
N VAL A 737 30.46 19.84 -18.32
CA VAL A 737 30.39 19.42 -16.91
C VAL A 737 29.15 18.57 -16.69
N PRO A 738 29.29 17.32 -16.18
CA PRO A 738 28.15 16.41 -15.91
C PRO A 738 27.42 16.81 -14.64
N ASN A 739 26.60 17.88 -14.71
CA ASN A 739 26.02 18.54 -13.54
C ASN A 739 25.12 17.62 -12.68
N ASP A 740 24.38 16.70 -13.26
CA ASP A 740 23.56 15.73 -12.55
C ASP A 740 24.38 14.70 -11.80
N LEU A 741 25.44 14.17 -12.42
CA LEU A 741 26.40 13.29 -11.76
C LEU A 741 27.14 14.01 -10.62
N ILE A 742 27.52 15.27 -10.82
CA ILE A 742 28.18 16.08 -9.79
C ILE A 742 27.25 16.34 -8.59
N LYS A 743 25.95 16.58 -8.82
CA LYS A 743 24.98 16.72 -7.74
C LYS A 743 24.80 15.42 -6.95
N LEU A 744 24.83 14.28 -7.64
CA LEU A 744 24.79 12.97 -6.98
C LEU A 744 26.06 12.72 -6.14
N ALA A 745 27.22 13.08 -6.67
CA ALA A 745 28.48 13.03 -5.93
C ALA A 745 28.46 13.99 -4.71
N GLN A 746 27.89 15.19 -4.85
CA GLN A 746 27.68 16.12 -3.74
C GLN A 746 26.80 15.49 -2.66
N SER A 747 25.66 14.90 -3.04
CA SER A 747 24.79 14.18 -2.10
C SER A 747 25.55 13.08 -1.34
N SER A 748 26.43 12.35 -2.03
CA SER A 748 27.26 11.33 -1.38
C SER A 748 28.24 11.89 -0.36
N VAL A 749 28.78 13.08 -0.61
CA VAL A 749 29.69 13.79 0.33
C VAL A 749 28.92 14.40 1.49
N ASP A 750 27.74 15.00 1.24
CA ASP A 750 26.87 15.56 2.28
C ASP A 750 26.41 14.46 3.27
N GLY A 751 26.24 13.22 2.76
CA GLY A 751 25.91 12.06 3.57
C GLY A 751 27.11 11.29 4.11
N GLN A 752 28.31 11.87 4.10
CA GLN A 752 29.51 11.19 4.65
C GLN A 752 29.46 11.11 6.17
N ASP A 753 29.61 9.92 6.72
CA ASP A 753 29.59 9.70 8.16
C ASP A 753 30.90 10.14 8.89
N ARG A 754 30.89 10.04 10.21
CA ARG A 754 32.05 10.41 11.06
C ARG A 754 33.28 9.52 10.85
N GLN A 755 33.10 8.33 10.31
CA GLN A 755 34.21 7.42 9.97
C GLN A 755 34.81 7.69 8.61
N GLY A 756 34.15 8.46 7.79
CA GLY A 756 34.56 8.80 6.44
C GLY A 756 33.90 7.98 5.35
N ARG A 757 32.85 7.19 5.65
CA ARG A 757 32.10 6.45 4.64
C ARG A 757 31.16 7.40 3.89
N LEU A 758 31.14 7.33 2.55
CA LEU A 758 30.31 8.17 1.69
C LEU A 758 28.85 7.69 1.68
N ALA A 759 27.91 8.61 1.56
CA ALA A 759 26.46 8.39 1.40
C ALA A 759 25.75 7.61 2.53
N THR A 760 26.39 7.32 3.66
CA THR A 760 25.81 6.47 4.71
C THR A 760 24.74 7.18 5.53
N VAL A 761 24.94 8.46 5.87
CA VAL A 761 23.96 9.25 6.65
C VAL A 761 22.64 9.44 5.88
N ILE A 762 22.72 9.65 4.55
CA ILE A 762 21.53 9.81 3.71
C ILE A 762 20.77 8.48 3.56
N THR A 763 21.49 7.38 3.53
CA THR A 763 20.96 6.06 3.20
C THR A 763 20.64 5.19 4.41
N GLY A 764 20.99 5.65 5.62
CA GLY A 764 20.75 4.90 6.86
C GLY A 764 21.74 3.75 7.11
N ASP A 765 22.87 3.71 6.40
CA ASP A 765 23.94 2.70 6.58
C ASP A 765 24.88 3.02 7.76
N GLU A 766 24.42 3.81 8.73
CA GLU A 766 25.24 4.26 9.86
C GLU A 766 25.57 3.15 10.86
N ASP A 767 24.83 2.05 10.85
CA ASP A 767 25.04 0.96 11.78
C ASP A 767 26.40 0.29 11.52
N MET A 768 27.33 0.62 12.37
CA MET A 768 28.71 0.21 12.34
C MET A 768 28.91 -1.29 12.41
N ASP A 769 28.03 -1.99 13.12
CA ASP A 769 28.16 -3.42 13.37
C ASP A 769 27.50 -4.26 12.26
N GLN A 770 26.61 -3.65 11.49
CA GLN A 770 25.78 -4.32 10.48
C GLN A 770 26.09 -3.85 9.05
N GLY A 771 26.72 -2.68 8.88
CA GLY A 771 26.97 -2.06 7.58
C GLY A 771 28.01 -2.82 6.73
N ALA A 772 28.09 -2.42 5.46
CA ALA A 772 29.06 -2.94 4.52
C ALA A 772 30.32 -2.07 4.49
N SER A 773 31.51 -2.68 4.42
CA SER A 773 32.78 -1.96 4.44
C SER A 773 33.06 -1.24 3.12
N MET A 774 32.71 -1.84 1.98
CA MET A 774 33.10 -1.35 0.66
C MET A 774 32.01 -0.60 -0.09
N ASP A 775 30.74 -0.75 0.29
CA ASP A 775 29.60 -0.14 -0.42
C ASP A 775 29.75 1.38 -0.58
N SER A 776 30.18 2.06 0.46
CA SER A 776 30.44 3.50 0.42
C SER A 776 31.56 3.93 -0.52
N ALA A 777 32.52 3.02 -0.78
CA ALA A 777 33.64 3.29 -1.69
C ALA A 777 33.18 3.33 -3.15
N SER A 778 32.05 2.64 -3.51
CA SER A 778 31.49 2.70 -4.86
C SER A 778 31.08 4.12 -5.29
N CYS A 779 30.75 5.00 -4.34
CA CYS A 779 30.49 6.43 -4.61
C CYS A 779 31.77 7.21 -4.95
N GLY A 780 32.92 6.63 -4.70
CA GLY A 780 34.19 7.35 -4.80
C GLY A 780 34.57 7.77 -6.21
N GLU A 781 34.16 7.05 -7.26
CA GLU A 781 34.44 7.42 -8.64
C GLU A 781 33.83 8.76 -9.01
N GLY A 782 32.54 8.97 -8.73
CA GLY A 782 31.85 10.23 -8.99
C GLY A 782 32.38 11.38 -8.12
N VAL A 783 32.76 11.08 -6.86
CA VAL A 783 33.36 12.07 -5.96
C VAL A 783 34.74 12.50 -6.45
N LEU A 784 35.56 11.57 -6.94
CA LEU A 784 36.86 11.87 -7.53
C LEU A 784 36.73 12.65 -8.82
N LEU A 785 35.76 12.35 -9.65
CA LEU A 785 35.44 13.12 -10.85
C LEU A 785 35.03 14.55 -10.49
N ALA A 786 34.16 14.73 -9.48
CA ALA A 786 33.79 16.04 -9.00
C ALA A 786 34.96 16.84 -8.43
N ALA A 787 35.84 16.19 -7.68
CA ALA A 787 37.09 16.81 -7.18
C ALA A 787 37.95 17.26 -8.34
N TRP A 788 38.11 16.46 -9.39
CA TRP A 788 38.90 16.84 -10.55
C TRP A 788 38.29 18.02 -11.33
N VAL A 789 36.97 18.05 -11.48
CA VAL A 789 36.23 19.12 -12.22
C VAL A 789 36.34 20.47 -11.49
N TYR A 790 36.20 20.48 -10.16
CA TYR A 790 36.08 21.72 -9.39
C TYR A 790 37.34 22.14 -8.62
N GLU A 791 38.16 21.18 -8.21
CA GLU A 791 39.29 21.45 -7.32
C GLU A 791 40.61 21.30 -8.05
N GLY A 792 40.58 20.67 -9.24
CA GLY A 792 41.80 20.35 -9.99
C GLY A 792 42.73 19.45 -9.15
N PHE A 793 42.95 18.21 -9.51
CA PHE A 793 43.92 17.38 -8.78
C PHE A 793 45.33 17.94 -9.00
N PRO A 794 45.89 18.71 -8.10
CA PRO A 794 47.31 19.02 -8.14
C PRO A 794 48.06 17.81 -7.61
N ASN A 795 49.30 17.65 -7.98
CA ASN A 795 50.25 16.67 -7.46
C ASN A 795 50.52 16.74 -5.94
N GLN A 796 49.59 17.27 -5.16
CA GLN A 796 49.67 17.43 -3.72
C GLN A 796 48.52 16.75 -3.04
N ALA A 797 48.77 16.17 -1.87
CA ALA A 797 47.87 15.41 -1.07
C ALA A 797 46.45 16.02 -1.04
N PRO A 798 45.38 15.22 -1.30
CA PRO A 798 43.98 15.69 -1.35
C PRO A 798 43.49 16.30 -0.05
N ASP A 799 44.27 16.29 1.00
CA ASP A 799 43.85 16.62 2.37
C ASP A 799 43.80 18.11 2.69
N SER A 800 44.24 19.03 1.83
CA SER A 800 44.49 20.38 2.28
C SER A 800 43.42 21.43 1.89
N HIS A 801 42.75 21.32 0.73
CA HIS A 801 41.78 22.33 0.30
C HIS A 801 40.69 21.69 -0.59
N GLY A 802 39.43 21.99 -0.36
CA GLY A 802 38.30 21.57 -1.18
C GLY A 802 37.23 20.81 -0.39
N TYR A 803 36.23 20.42 -1.12
CA TYR A 803 35.02 19.71 -0.58
C TYR A 803 35.05 18.22 -0.93
N TYR A 804 35.28 17.89 -2.22
CA TYR A 804 35.24 16.52 -2.73
C TYR A 804 36.54 15.76 -2.44
N GLY A 805 37.71 16.37 -2.64
CA GLY A 805 39.02 15.73 -2.42
C GLY A 805 39.19 15.27 -0.98
N PRO A 806 38.98 16.13 0.04
CA PRO A 806 39.01 15.71 1.44
C PRO A 806 38.00 14.62 1.79
N ALA A 807 36.83 14.59 1.17
CA ALA A 807 35.86 13.53 1.38
C ALA A 807 36.32 12.18 0.81
N ALA A 808 36.88 12.17 -0.40
CA ALA A 808 37.50 10.98 -0.98
C ALA A 808 38.67 10.46 -0.12
N ALA A 809 39.50 11.37 0.42
CA ALA A 809 40.61 11.01 1.31
C ALA A 809 40.13 10.38 2.63
N LYS A 810 39.01 10.84 3.19
CA LYS A 810 38.39 10.22 4.38
C LYS A 810 37.89 8.82 4.07
N GLN A 811 37.20 8.61 2.93
CA GLN A 811 36.76 7.30 2.47
C GLN A 811 37.94 6.34 2.27
N LEU A 812 39.02 6.79 1.65
CA LEU A 812 40.25 5.99 1.54
C LEU A 812 40.84 5.63 2.91
N ARG A 813 40.94 6.61 3.82
CA ARG A 813 41.44 6.37 5.19
C ARG A 813 40.57 5.32 5.92
N TYR A 814 39.29 5.35 5.75
CA TYR A 814 38.37 4.33 6.28
C TYR A 814 38.73 2.93 5.77
N LEU A 815 38.87 2.75 4.46
CA LEU A 815 39.25 1.46 3.87
C LEU A 815 40.65 0.98 4.30
N LEU A 816 41.57 1.89 4.55
CA LEU A 816 42.94 1.52 4.95
C LEU A 816 43.07 1.17 6.44
N LYS A 817 42.24 1.81 7.32
CA LYS A 817 42.47 1.78 8.78
C LYS A 817 41.36 1.19 9.59
N ASN A 818 40.09 1.28 9.11
CA ASN A 818 38.92 1.06 9.96
C ASN A 818 38.11 -0.19 9.55
N VAL A 819 38.58 -0.96 8.58
CA VAL A 819 37.86 -2.15 8.09
C VAL A 819 38.46 -3.43 8.64
N THR A 820 37.62 -4.43 8.84
CA THR A 820 38.05 -5.79 9.18
C THR A 820 38.67 -6.45 7.94
N ARG A 821 39.78 -7.16 8.14
CA ARG A 821 40.51 -7.86 7.08
C ARG A 821 40.68 -9.33 7.40
N THR A 822 40.81 -10.15 6.36
CA THR A 822 41.26 -11.52 6.47
C THR A 822 42.74 -11.58 6.93
N PRO A 823 43.25 -12.74 7.36
CA PRO A 823 44.68 -12.93 7.60
C PRO A 823 45.56 -12.72 6.36
N THR A 824 44.99 -12.84 5.17
CA THR A 824 45.68 -12.57 3.89
C THR A 824 45.62 -11.11 3.46
N GLY A 825 44.89 -10.25 4.18
CA GLY A 825 44.82 -8.82 3.93
C GLY A 825 43.56 -8.36 3.22
N ALA A 826 42.73 -9.26 2.67
CA ALA A 826 41.53 -8.89 1.95
C ALA A 826 40.48 -8.22 2.86
N ILE A 827 39.79 -7.19 2.36
CA ILE A 827 38.77 -6.44 3.10
C ILE A 827 37.50 -7.27 3.26
N SER A 828 37.00 -7.37 4.50
CA SER A 828 35.70 -7.97 4.75
C SER A 828 34.56 -7.09 4.22
N GLN A 829 33.62 -7.64 3.49
CA GLN A 829 32.44 -6.92 3.03
C GLN A 829 31.58 -6.43 4.22
N ARG A 830 31.48 -7.19 5.29
CA ARG A 830 30.85 -6.75 6.53
C ARG A 830 31.80 -5.98 7.42
N ALA A 831 31.35 -4.84 7.92
CA ALA A 831 32.10 -3.99 8.84
C ALA A 831 32.24 -4.62 10.24
N SER A 832 31.41 -5.61 10.59
CA SER A 832 31.43 -6.28 11.89
C SER A 832 32.78 -7.00 12.14
N PRO A 833 33.45 -6.73 13.28
CA PRO A 833 34.69 -7.39 13.64
C PRO A 833 34.52 -8.88 14.01
N LYS A 834 33.28 -9.35 14.21
CA LYS A 834 33.04 -10.72 14.69
C LYS A 834 33.03 -11.76 13.59
N GLN A 835 32.81 -11.36 12.33
CA GLN A 835 32.65 -12.31 11.23
C GLN A 835 33.16 -11.72 9.91
N VAL A 836 34.32 -12.22 9.45
CA VAL A 836 34.86 -11.86 8.13
C VAL A 836 34.02 -12.51 7.04
N GLN A 837 33.55 -11.70 6.07
CA GLN A 837 32.77 -12.17 4.91
C GLN A 837 33.37 -11.60 3.63
N LEU A 838 33.63 -12.46 2.67
CA LEU A 838 34.08 -12.08 1.32
C LEU A 838 32.91 -12.33 0.34
N TRP A 839 32.51 -11.29 -0.37
CA TRP A 839 31.42 -11.32 -1.32
C TRP A 839 31.95 -10.97 -2.72
N SER A 840 31.34 -11.51 -3.76
CA SER A 840 31.72 -11.24 -5.14
C SER A 840 31.50 -9.79 -5.58
N ASP A 841 30.52 -9.10 -4.98
CA ASP A 841 30.23 -7.69 -5.25
C ASP A 841 31.29 -6.75 -4.70
N SER A 842 32.10 -7.19 -3.71
CA SER A 842 33.23 -6.43 -3.19
C SER A 842 34.21 -6.03 -4.29
N ALA A 843 34.40 -6.90 -5.31
CA ALA A 843 35.25 -6.63 -6.46
C ALA A 843 34.80 -5.39 -7.27
N TYR A 844 33.50 -5.09 -7.26
CA TYR A 844 32.96 -3.91 -7.93
C TYR A 844 32.90 -2.68 -7.03
N MET A 845 32.79 -2.82 -5.71
CA MET A 845 32.51 -1.71 -4.79
C MET A 845 33.81 -0.96 -4.37
N GLY A 846 34.83 -1.69 -3.94
CA GLY A 846 36.08 -1.10 -3.38
C GLY A 846 37.21 -0.91 -4.37
N PRO A 847 37.62 -1.95 -5.12
CA PRO A 847 38.76 -1.93 -6.02
C PRO A 847 38.77 -0.81 -7.07
N PRO A 848 37.63 -0.48 -7.76
CA PRO A 848 37.61 0.63 -8.71
C PRO A 848 37.96 1.97 -8.06
N PHE A 849 37.44 2.26 -6.87
CA PHE A 849 37.82 3.47 -6.14
C PHE A 849 39.31 3.51 -5.75
N LEU A 850 39.84 2.40 -5.23
CA LEU A 850 41.26 2.31 -4.87
C LEU A 850 42.17 2.51 -6.09
N ALA A 851 41.83 1.86 -7.22
CA ALA A 851 42.58 2.00 -8.47
C ALA A 851 42.52 3.44 -8.99
N TYR A 852 41.32 4.03 -9.02
CA TYR A 852 41.13 5.40 -9.53
C TYR A 852 41.83 6.44 -8.62
N TYR A 853 41.67 6.32 -7.29
CA TYR A 853 42.40 7.18 -6.34
C TYR A 853 43.92 7.04 -6.47
N GLY A 854 44.40 5.78 -6.57
CA GLY A 854 45.82 5.52 -6.78
C GLY A 854 46.37 6.11 -8.09
N TRP A 855 45.55 6.02 -9.16
CA TRP A 855 45.91 6.59 -10.45
C TRP A 855 46.03 8.14 -10.41
N VAL A 856 44.97 8.83 -9.91
CA VAL A 856 44.97 10.32 -9.85
C VAL A 856 46.02 10.88 -8.90
N THR A 857 46.40 10.13 -7.86
CA THR A 857 47.45 10.52 -6.91
C THR A 857 48.82 9.94 -7.24
N GLN A 858 48.98 9.21 -8.35
CA GLN A 858 50.19 8.50 -8.75
C GLN A 858 50.72 7.54 -7.68
N ASN A 859 49.85 6.95 -6.90
CA ASN A 859 50.19 6.01 -5.83
C ASN A 859 50.03 4.56 -6.31
N GLN A 860 51.11 3.97 -6.79
CA GLN A 860 51.15 2.60 -7.30
C GLN A 860 50.73 1.55 -6.25
N SER A 861 50.97 1.82 -4.95
CA SER A 861 50.59 0.86 -3.90
C SER A 861 49.09 0.72 -3.78
N LEU A 862 48.31 1.79 -4.01
CA LEU A 862 46.83 1.73 -4.02
C LEU A 862 46.33 1.01 -5.27
N VAL A 863 46.96 1.18 -6.42
CA VAL A 863 46.61 0.45 -7.64
C VAL A 863 46.88 -1.04 -7.45
N GLN A 864 48.04 -1.39 -6.82
CA GLN A 864 48.34 -2.78 -6.49
C GLN A 864 47.32 -3.36 -5.48
N MET A 865 46.97 -2.59 -4.42
CA MET A 865 45.95 -3.04 -3.47
C MET A 865 44.61 -3.29 -4.14
N ALA A 866 44.17 -2.45 -5.09
CA ALA A 866 42.95 -2.68 -5.86
C ALA A 866 43.01 -3.99 -6.64
N PHE A 867 44.17 -4.32 -7.21
CA PHE A 867 44.38 -5.59 -7.91
C PHE A 867 44.37 -6.79 -6.94
N ASP A 868 44.97 -6.63 -5.77
CA ASP A 868 45.06 -7.71 -4.75
C ASP A 868 43.66 -8.00 -4.11
N GLU A 869 42.69 -7.04 -4.12
CA GLU A 869 41.32 -7.24 -3.65
C GLU A 869 40.42 -7.95 -4.69
N LEU A 870 40.82 -8.04 -5.97
CA LEU A 870 40.13 -8.80 -7.03
C LEU A 870 40.45 -10.29 -6.96
#